data_50089867ca919330b01f41de78b175fa
#
_entry.id   50089867ca919330b01f41de78b175fa
#
_cell.length_a   1.000
_cell.length_b   1.000
_cell.length_c   1.000
_cell.angle_alpha   90.00
_cell.angle_beta   90.00
_cell.angle_gamma   90.00
#
_symmetry.space_group_name_H-M   'P 1'
#
loop_
_entity.id
_entity.type
_entity.pdbx_description
1 polymer ?
#
loop_
_entity_poly.entity_id
_entity_poly.type
_entity_poly.pdbx_seq_one_letter_code
_entity_poly.pdbx_strand_id
1 'polypeptide(L)'
;MCRLWVALTIVFAFWSPAAAGGDPGKPQIQGGNLRIEFDNRLRSRVVARFDKTETVMGPFTASETVTTADGFRNGFLLTSQKHERTKDIFGEGERLTVEGKTGELKKTVSVSVYDDFPAMAFFDVQYTNIGTSKLAIKNWTNNAYTVNAHRGVGTPAFWSYQSGSYEKRPNWVLPLHTNFKQENYQGMNASDYGGGTPIIDVWRRDVGMAAGHVEPRPKLVSLPVSMPDAVHAQIAVRFTKAISLSPGESFHTFRTFVGVHQGDYFRALADYRRFMMKQGFQMATAPDDAFGAIWCAWGYGRKVKPQQVYDSLPTAKRLGFKWVTLDDGWQNNVGDWQLDPKKFPNGDADMRALVDRIHQEGFKAQLWWSPLSAVSDSQLLRDHPDYELLNHDGSTRKISWWDSYYLCPADRRVVEYHKALVRKILVDWGFDGLKLDGQHMNGVPVCYNPAHHHIQPEESVEALPDFFKAIYDTAQSVKPGTLVEFCPCGTAFSFFTMPHFNMSVASDPTSSFQVRSKAKTLKALMGDDVPFFGDHVELSDGANDFASTVGVGGVVGTQFVIPSLVEKRSKSDLTLAREKQFEKWLLIYREKMLSRGQYLGQLYDIGFDAPETHVIRKNQAMYYAFFAKQWKGSVELRGLDDRNYSVVNYVTGKSLGTVSGPTAHLPVEFDGHLLLEVQPQ
;
A
#
# COMPACT_ATOMS: atom_id res chain seq x y z
N MET A 1 25.53 34.80 -75.48
CA MET A 1 24.75 33.58 -75.39
C MET A 1 24.49 33.25 -73.93
N CYS A 2 23.35 33.70 -73.45
CA CYS A 2 22.96 33.58 -72.05
C CYS A 2 22.07 32.32 -71.94
N ARG A 3 22.43 31.37 -71.04
CA ARG A 3 21.56 30.20 -70.71
C ARG A 3 20.96 30.43 -69.35
N LEU A 4 19.62 30.61 -69.34
CA LEU A 4 18.79 30.64 -68.18
C LEU A 4 18.67 29.21 -67.60
N TRP A 5 18.89 29.00 -66.30
CA TRP A 5 18.51 27.81 -65.54
C TRP A 5 17.26 28.15 -64.73
N VAL A 6 16.17 27.41 -65.02
CA VAL A 6 14.91 27.42 -64.22
C VAL A 6 15.04 26.34 -63.19
N ALA A 7 15.03 26.74 -61.93
CA ALA A 7 15.00 25.83 -60.79
C ALA A 7 13.53 25.44 -60.48
N LEU A 8 13.19 24.19 -60.64
CA LEU A 8 11.88 23.63 -60.29
C LEU A 8 11.90 23.25 -58.79
N THR A 9 11.18 24.01 -57.97
CA THR A 9 11.01 23.69 -56.53
C THR A 9 9.85 22.71 -56.38
N ILE A 10 10.15 21.45 -56.07
CA ILE A 10 9.11 20.43 -55.76
C ILE A 10 8.79 20.56 -54.24
N VAL A 11 7.59 21.02 -53.94
CA VAL A 11 7.02 21.03 -52.59
C VAL A 11 6.48 19.63 -52.29
N PHE A 12 7.15 18.88 -51.43
CA PHE A 12 6.60 17.66 -50.87
C PHE A 12 5.61 18.04 -49.77
N ALA A 13 4.34 17.85 -50.03
CA ALA A 13 3.29 17.87 -49.02
C ALA A 13 3.39 16.56 -48.24
N PHE A 14 3.83 16.60 -47.00
CA PHE A 14 3.71 15.47 -46.08
C PHE A 14 2.23 15.30 -45.69
N TRP A 15 1.63 14.30 -46.24
CA TRP A 15 0.34 13.79 -45.78
C TRP A 15 0.56 13.00 -44.49
N SER A 16 0.16 13.57 -43.36
CA SER A 16 0.05 12.80 -42.09
C SER A 16 -1.17 11.88 -42.25
N PRO A 17 -1.04 10.58 -41.94
CA PRO A 17 -2.19 9.71 -41.94
C PRO A 17 -3.14 10.13 -40.82
N ALA A 18 -4.39 10.43 -41.21
CA ALA A 18 -5.48 10.67 -40.26
C ALA A 18 -5.70 9.43 -39.40
N ALA A 19 -5.76 9.66 -38.09
CA ALA A 19 -6.11 8.64 -37.10
C ALA A 19 -7.49 8.04 -37.43
N ALA A 20 -7.58 6.73 -37.43
CA ALA A 20 -8.76 5.97 -37.73
C ALA A 20 -9.89 6.20 -36.72
N GLY A 21 -11.04 6.67 -37.22
CA GLY A 21 -12.40 6.26 -36.96
C GLY A 21 -12.93 6.17 -35.54
N GLY A 22 -13.19 7.33 -34.86
CA GLY A 22 -14.28 7.45 -33.88
C GLY A 22 -15.50 8.10 -34.59
N ASP A 23 -16.70 7.79 -34.11
CA ASP A 23 -17.94 8.44 -34.55
C ASP A 23 -17.76 9.98 -34.42
N PRO A 24 -17.87 10.80 -35.51
CA PRO A 24 -17.41 12.19 -35.52
C PRO A 24 -18.28 13.17 -34.68
N GLY A 25 -18.99 12.71 -33.65
CA GLY A 25 -19.90 13.53 -32.85
C GLY A 25 -19.84 13.35 -31.35
N LYS A 26 -19.18 12.31 -30.79
CA LYS A 26 -19.17 12.06 -29.33
C LYS A 26 -17.87 12.50 -28.70
N PRO A 27 -17.92 13.24 -27.55
CA PRO A 27 -16.71 13.62 -26.82
C PRO A 27 -15.93 12.38 -26.38
N GLN A 28 -14.64 12.32 -26.71
CA GLN A 28 -13.75 11.25 -26.27
C GLN A 28 -12.31 11.75 -26.16
N ILE A 29 -11.55 11.14 -25.23
CA ILE A 29 -10.12 11.36 -25.09
C ILE A 29 -9.40 10.03 -25.01
N GLN A 30 -8.25 9.94 -25.66
CA GLN A 30 -7.51 8.70 -25.78
C GLN A 30 -6.08 8.86 -25.27
N GLY A 31 -5.69 8.04 -24.29
CA GLY A 31 -4.32 7.75 -23.92
C GLY A 31 -3.77 6.55 -24.70
N GLY A 32 -2.57 6.11 -24.35
CA GLY A 32 -1.94 4.96 -25.00
C GLY A 32 -2.74 3.67 -24.83
N ASN A 33 -3.13 3.35 -23.59
CA ASN A 33 -3.79 2.09 -23.25
C ASN A 33 -5.27 2.23 -22.87
N LEU A 34 -5.83 3.44 -22.87
CA LEU A 34 -7.23 3.64 -22.55
C LEU A 34 -7.86 4.73 -23.39
N ARG A 35 -9.18 4.68 -23.50
CA ARG A 35 -10.03 5.76 -24.04
C ARG A 35 -11.22 5.99 -23.10
N ILE A 36 -11.49 7.27 -22.81
CA ILE A 36 -12.69 7.70 -22.10
C ILE A 36 -13.67 8.30 -23.13
N GLU A 37 -14.88 7.79 -23.16
CA GLU A 37 -15.94 8.23 -24.06
C GLU A 37 -17.11 8.82 -23.26
N PHE A 38 -17.71 9.90 -23.75
CA PHE A 38 -18.91 10.54 -23.18
C PHE A 38 -20.08 10.46 -24.15
N ASP A 39 -21.29 10.36 -23.60
CA ASP A 39 -22.51 10.51 -24.35
C ASP A 39 -23.14 11.91 -24.18
N ASN A 40 -24.26 12.17 -24.86
CA ASN A 40 -24.98 13.44 -24.80
C ASN A 40 -25.60 13.77 -23.42
N ARG A 41 -25.59 12.85 -22.48
CA ARG A 41 -26.02 13.03 -21.07
C ARG A 41 -24.85 13.11 -20.10
N LEU A 42 -23.63 13.35 -20.60
CA LEU A 42 -22.39 13.34 -19.82
C LEU A 42 -22.24 12.07 -18.97
N ARG A 43 -22.72 10.94 -19.45
CA ARG A 43 -22.34 9.64 -18.93
C ARG A 43 -21.06 9.21 -19.62
N SER A 44 -20.16 8.57 -18.90
CA SER A 44 -18.91 8.10 -19.48
C SER A 44 -18.78 6.59 -19.42
N ARG A 45 -17.87 6.05 -20.24
CA ARG A 45 -17.39 4.68 -20.16
C ARG A 45 -15.91 4.61 -20.44
N VAL A 46 -15.28 3.55 -19.97
CA VAL A 46 -13.86 3.26 -20.15
C VAL A 46 -13.69 2.15 -21.18
N VAL A 47 -12.78 2.35 -22.11
CA VAL A 47 -12.33 1.34 -23.08
C VAL A 47 -10.85 1.08 -22.85
N ALA A 48 -10.49 -0.12 -22.46
CA ALA A 48 -9.11 -0.57 -22.35
C ALA A 48 -8.57 -0.95 -23.74
N ARG A 49 -7.28 -0.66 -23.97
CA ARG A 49 -6.63 -0.85 -25.28
C ARG A 49 -5.25 -1.45 -25.05
N PHE A 50 -5.11 -2.74 -25.32
CA PHE A 50 -3.84 -3.44 -25.22
C PHE A 50 -3.52 -4.14 -26.53
N ASP A 51 -2.31 -3.96 -27.02
CA ASP A 51 -1.87 -4.42 -28.33
C ASP A 51 -2.82 -3.92 -29.44
N LYS A 52 -3.53 -4.82 -30.09
CA LYS A 52 -4.54 -4.49 -31.13
C LYS A 52 -5.98 -4.72 -30.66
N THR A 53 -6.17 -4.98 -29.36
CA THR A 53 -7.48 -5.33 -28.80
C THR A 53 -8.06 -4.16 -28.03
N GLU A 54 -9.31 -3.82 -28.33
CA GLU A 54 -10.12 -2.88 -27.54
C GLU A 54 -11.15 -3.65 -26.72
N THR A 55 -11.21 -3.36 -25.43
CA THR A 55 -12.16 -3.96 -24.50
C THR A 55 -12.99 -2.88 -23.83
N VAL A 56 -14.29 -2.85 -24.13
CA VAL A 56 -15.24 -1.99 -23.43
C VAL A 56 -15.44 -2.55 -22.02
N MET A 57 -15.01 -1.79 -21.00
CA MET A 57 -15.04 -2.24 -19.61
C MET A 57 -16.47 -2.39 -19.08
N GLY A 58 -17.39 -1.55 -19.53
CA GLY A 58 -18.78 -1.57 -19.13
C GLY A 58 -19.64 -0.56 -19.88
N PRO A 59 -20.92 -0.43 -19.53
CA PRO A 59 -21.85 0.51 -20.19
C PRO A 59 -21.52 1.96 -19.87
N PHE A 60 -22.13 2.91 -20.59
CA PHE A 60 -22.15 4.31 -20.19
C PHE A 60 -22.83 4.46 -18.82
N THR A 61 -22.15 5.05 -17.86
CA THR A 61 -22.64 5.31 -16.49
C THR A 61 -22.60 6.81 -16.19
N ALA A 62 -23.45 7.28 -15.29
CA ALA A 62 -23.32 8.61 -14.70
C ALA A 62 -22.16 8.58 -13.69
N SER A 63 -20.94 8.63 -14.22
CA SER A 63 -19.71 8.42 -13.46
C SER A 63 -19.40 9.54 -12.46
N GLU A 64 -19.81 10.79 -12.78
CA GLU A 64 -19.66 11.96 -11.90
C GLU A 64 -21.03 12.51 -11.52
N THR A 65 -21.34 12.45 -10.22
CA THR A 65 -22.68 12.81 -9.70
C THR A 65 -22.59 13.56 -8.37
N VAL A 66 -23.67 14.24 -8.02
CA VAL A 66 -23.87 14.86 -6.70
C VAL A 66 -25.24 14.54 -6.17
N THR A 67 -25.36 14.50 -4.83
CA THR A 67 -26.65 14.47 -4.14
C THR A 67 -26.90 15.85 -3.52
N THR A 68 -27.98 16.52 -3.94
CA THR A 68 -28.45 17.78 -3.35
C THR A 68 -29.49 17.51 -2.27
N ALA A 69 -29.98 18.57 -1.62
CA ALA A 69 -31.11 18.47 -0.68
C ALA A 69 -32.36 17.88 -1.36
N ASP A 70 -32.57 18.20 -2.64
CA ASP A 70 -33.75 17.80 -3.42
C ASP A 70 -33.57 16.46 -4.13
N GLY A 71 -32.43 15.78 -3.97
CA GLY A 71 -32.18 14.44 -4.50
C GLY A 71 -30.94 14.30 -5.35
N PHE A 72 -30.83 13.15 -5.98
CA PHE A 72 -29.67 12.73 -6.77
C PHE A 72 -29.65 13.39 -8.16
N ARG A 73 -28.53 13.98 -8.53
CA ARG A 73 -28.31 14.66 -9.81
C ARG A 73 -27.31 13.90 -10.67
N ASN A 74 -27.80 13.25 -11.74
CA ASN A 74 -27.00 12.40 -12.63
C ASN A 74 -27.26 12.64 -14.13
N GLY A 75 -28.29 13.39 -14.50
CA GLY A 75 -28.71 13.62 -15.89
C GLY A 75 -28.29 15.00 -16.40
N PHE A 76 -27.01 15.19 -16.71
CA PHE A 76 -26.49 16.44 -17.26
C PHE A 76 -26.51 16.41 -18.79
N LEU A 77 -27.22 17.32 -19.45
CA LEU A 77 -27.21 17.45 -20.90
C LEU A 77 -25.94 18.16 -21.35
N LEU A 78 -25.17 17.54 -22.26
CA LEU A 78 -23.96 18.10 -22.85
C LEU A 78 -24.26 19.44 -23.53
N THR A 79 -23.49 20.46 -23.20
CA THR A 79 -23.63 21.83 -23.75
C THR A 79 -22.40 22.28 -24.50
N SER A 80 -21.21 21.84 -24.13
CA SER A 80 -19.95 22.17 -24.79
C SER A 80 -18.89 21.10 -24.61
N GLN A 81 -17.93 21.10 -25.54
CA GLN A 81 -16.69 20.32 -25.41
C GLN A 81 -15.51 21.13 -25.94
N LYS A 82 -14.35 20.93 -25.32
CA LYS A 82 -13.07 21.52 -25.75
C LYS A 82 -11.98 20.46 -25.62
N HIS A 83 -11.17 20.32 -26.67
CA HIS A 83 -10.01 19.44 -26.68
C HIS A 83 -8.74 20.27 -26.87
N GLU A 84 -7.71 20.02 -26.05
CA GLU A 84 -6.46 20.77 -26.11
C GLU A 84 -5.28 19.90 -25.69
N ARG A 85 -4.09 20.25 -26.17
CA ARG A 85 -2.85 19.69 -25.64
C ARG A 85 -2.57 20.30 -24.27
N THR A 86 -2.02 19.50 -23.37
CA THR A 86 -1.60 19.92 -22.03
C THR A 86 -0.14 19.59 -21.80
N LYS A 87 0.54 20.42 -21.00
CA LYS A 87 1.91 20.18 -20.53
C LYS A 87 2.02 20.73 -19.11
N ASP A 88 2.35 19.89 -18.18
CA ASP A 88 2.54 20.25 -16.77
C ASP A 88 3.61 19.35 -16.12
N ILE A 89 3.68 19.31 -14.77
CA ILE A 89 4.65 18.50 -14.02
C ILE A 89 4.54 17.00 -14.29
N PHE A 90 3.40 16.52 -14.81
CA PHE A 90 3.16 15.11 -15.12
C PHE A 90 3.62 14.72 -16.53
N GLY A 91 3.96 15.69 -17.36
CA GLY A 91 4.42 15.49 -18.72
C GLY A 91 3.56 16.19 -19.77
N GLU A 92 3.75 15.78 -21.02
CA GLU A 92 2.92 16.18 -22.15
C GLU A 92 1.71 15.22 -22.27
N GLY A 93 0.63 15.72 -22.83
CA GLY A 93 -0.57 14.93 -23.01
C GLY A 93 -1.71 15.71 -23.64
N GLU A 94 -2.91 15.21 -23.43
CA GLU A 94 -4.13 15.82 -23.93
C GLU A 94 -5.16 16.03 -22.83
N ARG A 95 -6.03 17.02 -23.00
CA ARG A 95 -7.13 17.33 -22.10
C ARG A 95 -8.41 17.51 -22.89
N LEU A 96 -9.45 16.81 -22.46
CA LEU A 96 -10.82 17.00 -22.91
C LEU A 96 -11.63 17.62 -21.77
N THR A 97 -12.23 18.79 -22.03
CA THR A 97 -13.18 19.41 -21.10
C THR A 97 -14.58 19.30 -21.71
N VAL A 98 -15.52 18.73 -20.96
CA VAL A 98 -16.94 18.63 -21.32
C VAL A 98 -17.80 19.34 -20.27
N GLU A 99 -18.81 20.09 -20.72
CA GLU A 99 -19.75 20.77 -19.86
C GLU A 99 -21.17 20.30 -20.09
N GLY A 100 -21.95 20.25 -19.04
CA GLY A 100 -23.39 19.97 -19.13
C GLY A 100 -24.17 20.59 -17.98
N LYS A 101 -25.50 20.63 -18.17
CA LYS A 101 -26.42 21.25 -17.23
C LYS A 101 -27.57 20.32 -16.86
N THR A 102 -28.03 20.44 -15.61
CA THR A 102 -29.28 19.82 -15.14
C THR A 102 -29.94 20.75 -14.12
N GLY A 103 -31.13 21.28 -14.46
CA GLY A 103 -31.76 22.31 -13.63
C GLY A 103 -30.84 23.50 -13.38
N GLU A 104 -30.63 23.85 -12.10
CA GLU A 104 -29.80 24.98 -11.66
C GLU A 104 -28.33 24.61 -11.45
N LEU A 105 -27.89 23.44 -11.89
CA LEU A 105 -26.54 22.98 -11.70
C LEU A 105 -25.80 22.74 -13.03
N LYS A 106 -24.63 23.36 -13.17
CA LYS A 106 -23.67 23.09 -14.25
C LYS A 106 -22.58 22.13 -13.72
N LYS A 107 -22.24 21.12 -14.53
CA LYS A 107 -21.10 20.22 -14.30
C LYS A 107 -20.06 20.44 -15.40
N THR A 108 -18.81 20.61 -15.04
CA THR A 108 -17.65 20.63 -15.92
C THR A 108 -16.75 19.47 -15.55
N VAL A 109 -16.40 18.61 -16.49
CA VAL A 109 -15.47 17.49 -16.32
C VAL A 109 -14.30 17.71 -17.26
N SER A 110 -13.10 17.86 -16.70
CA SER A 110 -11.84 17.89 -17.43
C SER A 110 -11.11 16.57 -17.24
N VAL A 111 -10.89 15.83 -18.34
CA VAL A 111 -10.13 14.58 -18.33
C VAL A 111 -8.80 14.82 -18.98
N SER A 112 -7.71 14.52 -18.28
CA SER A 112 -6.34 14.59 -18.77
C SER A 112 -5.75 13.18 -18.94
N VAL A 113 -5.04 12.95 -20.03
CA VAL A 113 -4.20 11.77 -20.27
C VAL A 113 -2.79 12.24 -20.57
N TYR A 114 -1.79 11.52 -20.05
CA TYR A 114 -0.37 11.90 -20.20
C TYR A 114 0.39 10.79 -20.91
N ASP A 115 1.36 11.17 -21.75
CA ASP A 115 2.18 10.24 -22.52
C ASP A 115 2.99 9.31 -21.59
N ASP A 116 3.46 9.83 -20.43
CA ASP A 116 4.18 9.07 -19.41
C ASP A 116 3.29 8.07 -18.62
N PHE A 117 1.96 8.25 -18.68
CA PHE A 117 0.98 7.42 -17.96
C PHE A 117 -0.10 6.88 -18.93
N PRO A 118 0.28 6.06 -19.91
CA PRO A 118 -0.57 5.68 -21.02
C PRO A 118 -1.83 4.90 -20.63
N ALA A 119 -1.84 4.31 -19.43
CA ALA A 119 -2.93 3.50 -18.89
C ALA A 119 -3.83 4.24 -17.88
N MET A 120 -3.61 5.55 -17.64
CA MET A 120 -4.33 6.34 -16.64
C MET A 120 -5.01 7.56 -17.26
N ALA A 121 -6.22 7.87 -16.80
CA ALA A 121 -6.94 9.11 -17.08
C ALA A 121 -7.30 9.81 -15.77
N PHE A 122 -7.06 11.13 -15.70
CA PHE A 122 -7.23 11.96 -14.50
C PHE A 122 -8.41 12.89 -14.68
N PHE A 123 -9.27 12.97 -13.66
CA PHE A 123 -10.52 13.69 -13.67
C PHE A 123 -10.49 14.86 -12.69
N ASP A 124 -10.71 16.07 -13.20
CA ASP A 124 -10.98 17.28 -12.44
C ASP A 124 -12.44 17.66 -12.68
N VAL A 125 -13.27 17.61 -11.64
CA VAL A 125 -14.71 17.84 -11.76
C VAL A 125 -15.14 19.05 -10.96
N GLN A 126 -15.87 19.95 -11.63
CA GLN A 126 -16.40 21.18 -11.01
C GLN A 126 -17.92 21.21 -11.13
N TYR A 127 -18.59 21.65 -10.07
CA TYR A 127 -20.02 21.94 -10.05
C TYR A 127 -20.24 23.39 -9.74
N THR A 128 -21.10 24.06 -10.55
CA THR A 128 -21.44 25.49 -10.42
C THR A 128 -22.95 25.64 -10.23
N ASN A 129 -23.35 26.38 -9.21
CA ASN A 129 -24.75 26.79 -9.04
C ASN A 129 -25.06 27.90 -10.06
N ILE A 130 -25.87 27.59 -11.08
CA ILE A 130 -26.31 28.53 -12.12
C ILE A 130 -27.75 29.00 -11.88
N GLY A 131 -28.34 28.64 -10.73
CA GLY A 131 -29.66 29.11 -10.31
C GLY A 131 -29.62 30.44 -9.57
N THR A 132 -30.78 30.82 -9.05
CA THR A 132 -30.97 32.05 -8.33
C THR A 132 -31.05 31.89 -6.80
N SER A 133 -31.09 30.64 -6.33
CA SER A 133 -31.16 30.26 -4.93
C SER A 133 -29.93 29.48 -4.48
N LYS A 134 -29.72 29.45 -3.15
CA LYS A 134 -28.63 28.69 -2.53
C LYS A 134 -28.86 27.18 -2.69
N LEU A 135 -27.84 26.46 -3.12
CA LEU A 135 -27.87 25.02 -3.37
C LEU A 135 -27.05 24.29 -2.30
N ALA A 136 -27.64 23.31 -1.62
CA ALA A 136 -26.93 22.45 -0.68
C ALA A 136 -26.61 21.11 -1.34
N ILE A 137 -25.31 20.76 -1.40
CA ILE A 137 -24.78 19.49 -1.86
C ILE A 137 -24.40 18.65 -0.64
N LYS A 138 -24.87 17.40 -0.54
CA LYS A 138 -24.61 16.49 0.59
C LYS A 138 -23.38 15.63 0.38
N ASN A 139 -23.17 15.20 -0.85
CA ASN A 139 -22.03 14.36 -1.24
C ASN A 139 -21.80 14.46 -2.76
N TRP A 140 -20.62 14.00 -3.17
CA TRP A 140 -20.31 13.76 -4.58
C TRP A 140 -19.71 12.36 -4.78
N THR A 141 -19.83 11.85 -5.99
CA THR A 141 -19.24 10.60 -6.44
C THR A 141 -18.58 10.82 -7.79
N ASN A 142 -17.33 10.39 -7.93
CA ASN A 142 -16.59 10.37 -9.19
C ASN A 142 -16.22 8.94 -9.57
N ASN A 143 -15.96 8.72 -10.86
CA ASN A 143 -15.48 7.45 -11.40
C ASN A 143 -16.36 6.24 -11.00
N ALA A 144 -17.69 6.45 -10.95
CA ALA A 144 -18.63 5.40 -10.66
C ALA A 144 -18.85 4.54 -11.91
N TYR A 145 -18.14 3.42 -12.00
CA TYR A 145 -18.19 2.52 -13.14
C TYR A 145 -18.69 1.13 -12.78
N THR A 146 -19.31 0.49 -13.76
CA THR A 146 -19.65 -0.93 -13.72
C THR A 146 -18.72 -1.66 -14.68
N VAL A 147 -17.97 -2.63 -14.16
CA VAL A 147 -17.06 -3.47 -14.93
C VAL A 147 -17.74 -4.81 -15.22
N ASN A 148 -17.88 -5.17 -16.49
CA ASN A 148 -18.56 -6.39 -16.89
C ASN A 148 -17.59 -7.58 -16.85
N ALA A 149 -18.09 -8.77 -16.47
CA ALA A 149 -17.36 -10.01 -16.63
C ALA A 149 -17.17 -10.35 -18.13
N HIS A 150 -16.07 -11.01 -18.45
CA HIS A 150 -15.86 -11.59 -19.78
C HIS A 150 -16.69 -12.86 -19.93
N ARG A 151 -17.30 -13.09 -21.09
CA ARG A 151 -18.05 -14.34 -21.38
C ARG A 151 -17.09 -15.54 -21.34
N GLY A 152 -17.49 -16.61 -20.65
CA GLY A 152 -16.71 -17.84 -20.58
C GLY A 152 -15.62 -17.89 -19.50
N VAL A 153 -15.51 -16.90 -18.63
CA VAL A 153 -14.62 -16.94 -17.47
C VAL A 153 -15.25 -17.78 -16.35
N GLY A 154 -14.41 -18.59 -15.68
CA GLY A 154 -14.81 -19.40 -14.54
C GLY A 154 -15.13 -18.57 -13.29
N THR A 155 -15.48 -19.25 -12.21
CA THR A 155 -15.74 -18.64 -10.89
C THR A 155 -14.44 -18.61 -10.08
N PRO A 156 -14.06 -17.48 -9.41
CA PRO A 156 -14.75 -16.19 -9.42
C PRO A 156 -14.52 -15.41 -10.71
N ALA A 157 -15.50 -14.57 -11.12
CA ALA A 157 -15.39 -13.74 -12.30
C ALA A 157 -14.38 -12.59 -12.13
N PHE A 158 -14.28 -12.08 -10.90
CA PHE A 158 -13.38 -10.98 -10.51
C PHE A 158 -12.62 -11.28 -9.24
N TRP A 159 -11.44 -10.72 -9.17
CA TRP A 159 -10.68 -10.46 -7.94
C TRP A 159 -10.62 -8.96 -7.69
N SER A 160 -10.28 -8.57 -6.45
CA SER A 160 -10.20 -7.17 -6.08
C SER A 160 -9.10 -6.92 -5.06
N TYR A 161 -8.48 -5.74 -5.18
CA TYR A 161 -7.66 -5.13 -4.14
C TYR A 161 -8.52 -4.16 -3.33
N GLN A 162 -8.53 -4.36 -2.02
CA GLN A 162 -9.28 -3.57 -1.04
C GLN A 162 -8.31 -2.68 -0.26
N SER A 163 -8.48 -1.39 -0.37
CA SER A 163 -7.51 -0.39 0.11
C SER A 163 -7.73 0.08 1.53
N GLY A 164 -8.96 -0.04 2.06
CA GLY A 164 -9.33 0.47 3.37
C GLY A 164 -9.33 -0.59 4.46
N SER A 165 -9.04 -0.17 5.69
CA SER A 165 -9.13 -1.03 6.87
C SER A 165 -10.53 -0.97 7.46
N TYR A 166 -11.26 -2.05 7.40
CA TYR A 166 -12.66 -2.17 7.87
C TYR A 166 -12.81 -3.19 9.00
N GLU A 167 -11.79 -4.02 9.21
CA GLU A 167 -11.73 -5.00 10.28
C GLU A 167 -10.27 -5.28 10.67
N LYS A 168 -10.08 -6.05 11.73
CA LYS A 168 -8.77 -6.49 12.17
C LYS A 168 -8.19 -7.52 11.20
N ARG A 169 -7.01 -7.26 10.65
CA ARG A 169 -6.24 -8.18 9.80
C ARG A 169 -6.97 -8.68 8.56
N PRO A 170 -7.61 -7.77 7.77
CA PRO A 170 -8.34 -8.17 6.57
C PRO A 170 -7.41 -8.70 5.49
N ASN A 171 -7.95 -9.52 4.58
CA ASN A 171 -7.30 -9.79 3.31
C ASN A 171 -7.44 -8.55 2.42
N TRP A 172 -6.31 -8.00 1.95
CA TRP A 172 -6.31 -6.87 1.02
C TRP A 172 -6.63 -7.29 -0.41
N VAL A 173 -6.41 -8.56 -0.73
CA VAL A 173 -6.63 -9.14 -2.05
C VAL A 173 -7.54 -10.35 -1.89
N LEU A 174 -8.67 -10.35 -2.60
CA LEU A 174 -9.68 -11.39 -2.44
C LEU A 174 -10.54 -11.56 -3.70
N PRO A 175 -11.15 -12.77 -3.90
CA PRO A 175 -12.12 -12.98 -4.94
C PRO A 175 -13.44 -12.29 -4.61
N LEU A 176 -14.10 -11.73 -5.63
CA LEU A 176 -15.43 -11.16 -5.47
C LEU A 176 -16.51 -12.22 -5.69
N HIS A 177 -17.51 -12.17 -4.85
CA HIS A 177 -18.71 -13.02 -4.93
C HIS A 177 -19.98 -12.15 -5.03
N THR A 178 -21.04 -12.69 -5.58
CA THR A 178 -22.35 -12.03 -5.63
C THR A 178 -22.75 -11.52 -4.24
N ASN A 179 -23.27 -10.28 -4.20
CA ASN A 179 -23.62 -9.52 -2.99
C ASN A 179 -22.41 -9.02 -2.19
N PHE A 180 -21.18 -9.12 -2.68
CA PHE A 180 -20.03 -8.46 -2.06
C PHE A 180 -20.25 -6.95 -2.01
N LYS A 181 -19.88 -6.34 -0.88
CA LYS A 181 -19.93 -4.90 -0.70
C LYS A 181 -18.90 -4.48 0.34
N GLN A 182 -18.02 -3.55 -0.02
CA GLN A 182 -17.01 -2.97 0.85
C GLN A 182 -16.84 -1.48 0.56
N GLU A 183 -16.88 -0.62 1.59
CA GLU A 183 -16.80 0.84 1.43
C GLU A 183 -15.36 1.34 1.28
N ASN A 184 -14.37 0.64 1.80
CA ASN A 184 -12.96 1.08 1.79
C ASN A 184 -12.79 2.54 2.22
N TYR A 185 -13.45 2.92 3.32
CA TYR A 185 -13.39 4.28 3.85
C TYR A 185 -11.96 4.59 4.33
N GLN A 186 -11.41 5.73 3.88
CA GLN A 186 -10.03 6.13 4.15
C GLN A 186 -9.85 6.89 5.48
N GLY A 187 -10.93 7.14 6.22
CA GLY A 187 -10.89 7.67 7.59
C GLY A 187 -10.97 6.56 8.63
N MET A 188 -10.92 6.96 9.91
CA MET A 188 -11.12 6.03 11.02
C MET A 188 -12.59 5.64 11.15
N ASN A 189 -12.86 4.36 11.32
CA ASN A 189 -14.18 3.84 11.66
C ASN A 189 -14.40 3.79 13.20
N ALA A 190 -15.56 3.28 13.64
CA ALA A 190 -15.91 3.22 15.05
C ALA A 190 -15.03 2.26 15.88
N SER A 191 -14.35 1.31 15.24
CA SER A 191 -13.56 0.26 15.91
C SER A 191 -12.04 0.48 15.82
N ASP A 192 -11.57 1.69 15.64
CA ASP A 192 -10.14 2.07 15.53
C ASP A 192 -9.42 1.56 14.29
N TYR A 193 -10.14 0.95 13.36
CA TYR A 193 -9.61 0.53 12.06
C TYR A 193 -9.91 1.60 11.03
N GLY A 194 -8.94 1.95 10.23
CA GLY A 194 -9.14 2.99 9.23
C GLY A 194 -7.88 3.27 8.41
N GLY A 195 -7.98 4.30 7.60
CA GLY A 195 -6.94 4.67 6.65
C GLY A 195 -6.79 3.66 5.53
N GLY A 196 -5.76 3.82 4.74
CA GLY A 196 -5.43 2.94 3.62
C GLY A 196 -4.75 3.67 2.48
N THR A 197 -4.57 2.97 1.38
CA THR A 197 -4.05 3.52 0.13
C THR A 197 -5.23 4.05 -0.70
N PRO A 198 -5.21 5.26 -1.25
CA PRO A 198 -6.37 5.86 -1.92
C PRO A 198 -6.58 5.33 -3.35
N ILE A 199 -6.54 4.04 -3.53
CA ILE A 199 -6.76 3.30 -4.76
C ILE A 199 -7.44 1.95 -4.46
N ILE A 200 -8.42 1.59 -5.26
CA ILE A 200 -9.01 0.23 -5.32
C ILE A 200 -8.84 -0.32 -6.72
N ASP A 201 -8.90 -1.64 -6.85
CA ASP A 201 -8.80 -2.30 -8.15
C ASP A 201 -9.73 -3.52 -8.22
N VAL A 202 -10.26 -3.77 -9.41
CA VAL A 202 -10.99 -4.99 -9.77
C VAL A 202 -10.42 -5.53 -11.08
N TRP A 203 -10.11 -6.82 -11.11
CA TRP A 203 -9.59 -7.45 -12.34
C TRP A 203 -10.24 -8.80 -12.58
N ARG A 204 -10.28 -9.15 -13.84
CA ARG A 204 -10.62 -10.46 -14.38
C ARG A 204 -9.39 -10.98 -15.15
N ARG A 205 -9.47 -12.17 -15.69
CA ARG A 205 -8.32 -12.85 -16.33
C ARG A 205 -7.61 -12.01 -17.42
N ASP A 206 -8.34 -11.20 -18.18
CA ASP A 206 -7.84 -10.50 -19.37
C ASP A 206 -7.53 -9.02 -19.13
N VAL A 207 -8.23 -8.38 -18.21
CA VAL A 207 -8.12 -6.93 -17.97
C VAL A 207 -8.57 -6.55 -16.57
N GLY A 208 -7.95 -5.50 -16.01
CA GLY A 208 -8.35 -4.88 -14.74
C GLY A 208 -8.64 -3.39 -14.90
N MET A 209 -9.29 -2.83 -13.88
CA MET A 209 -9.63 -1.42 -13.80
C MET A 209 -9.53 -0.93 -12.35
N ALA A 210 -8.67 0.06 -12.15
CA ALA A 210 -8.47 0.74 -10.87
C ALA A 210 -9.17 2.10 -10.85
N ALA A 211 -9.52 2.57 -9.64
CA ALA A 211 -9.98 3.92 -9.40
C ALA A 211 -9.49 4.43 -8.04
N GLY A 212 -9.34 5.75 -7.92
CA GLY A 212 -8.87 6.38 -6.69
C GLY A 212 -8.71 7.88 -6.82
N HIS A 213 -7.99 8.48 -5.87
CA HIS A 213 -7.63 9.89 -5.96
C HIS A 213 -6.11 10.10 -5.91
N VAL A 214 -5.68 11.25 -6.42
CA VAL A 214 -4.25 11.62 -6.49
C VAL A 214 -3.97 12.93 -5.74
N GLU A 215 -4.77 13.25 -4.73
CA GLU A 215 -4.50 14.38 -3.85
C GLU A 215 -3.18 14.17 -3.09
N PRO A 216 -2.41 15.23 -2.83
CA PRO A 216 -1.11 15.10 -2.18
C PRO A 216 -1.20 14.86 -0.65
N ARG A 217 -2.41 14.87 -0.08
CA ARG A 217 -2.68 14.63 1.34
C ARG A 217 -3.84 13.66 1.52
N PRO A 218 -3.90 12.94 2.66
CA PRO A 218 -5.03 12.06 2.96
C PRO A 218 -6.36 12.80 2.88
N LYS A 219 -7.38 12.14 2.31
CA LYS A 219 -8.75 12.65 2.23
C LYS A 219 -9.73 11.60 2.76
N LEU A 220 -10.78 12.07 3.42
CA LEU A 220 -11.82 11.21 4.01
C LEU A 220 -12.81 10.70 2.95
N VAL A 221 -12.30 10.01 1.95
CA VAL A 221 -13.10 9.41 0.88
C VAL A 221 -13.46 7.96 1.18
N SER A 222 -14.53 7.46 0.58
CA SER A 222 -14.82 6.04 0.42
C SER A 222 -14.48 5.61 -0.99
N LEU A 223 -13.94 4.40 -1.12
CA LEU A 223 -13.64 3.76 -2.40
C LEU A 223 -14.48 2.47 -2.51
N PRO A 224 -15.81 2.58 -2.67
CA PRO A 224 -16.70 1.43 -2.62
C PRO A 224 -16.39 0.44 -3.76
N VAL A 225 -16.34 -0.84 -3.40
CA VAL A 225 -16.33 -1.98 -4.30
C VAL A 225 -17.56 -2.82 -4.01
N SER A 226 -18.32 -3.19 -5.03
CA SER A 226 -19.45 -4.10 -4.89
C SER A 226 -19.59 -5.03 -6.09
N MET A 227 -20.24 -6.18 -5.86
CA MET A 227 -20.60 -7.13 -6.91
C MET A 227 -22.08 -7.52 -6.73
N PRO A 228 -23.01 -6.71 -7.31
CA PRO A 228 -24.44 -6.90 -7.09
C PRO A 228 -24.99 -8.20 -7.69
N ASP A 229 -24.31 -8.73 -8.70
CA ASP A 229 -24.68 -9.99 -9.36
C ASP A 229 -23.41 -10.76 -9.79
N ALA A 230 -23.58 -11.87 -10.51
CA ALA A 230 -22.48 -12.74 -10.90
C ALA A 230 -21.55 -12.18 -12.00
N VAL A 231 -21.91 -11.08 -12.63
CA VAL A 231 -21.22 -10.59 -13.86
C VAL A 231 -20.85 -9.11 -13.85
N HIS A 232 -21.21 -8.37 -12.80
CA HIS A 232 -20.94 -6.94 -12.70
C HIS A 232 -20.20 -6.62 -11.40
N ALA A 233 -19.00 -6.08 -11.52
CA ALA A 233 -18.30 -5.42 -10.41
C ALA A 233 -18.49 -3.90 -10.53
N GLN A 234 -18.66 -3.21 -9.41
CA GLN A 234 -18.85 -1.76 -9.37
C GLN A 234 -17.76 -1.13 -8.49
N ILE A 235 -17.22 -0.01 -8.95
CA ILE A 235 -16.23 0.80 -8.26
C ILE A 235 -16.61 2.28 -8.31
N ALA A 236 -16.18 3.07 -7.33
CA ALA A 236 -16.35 4.52 -7.32
C ALA A 236 -15.37 5.20 -6.36
N VAL A 237 -15.28 6.52 -6.45
CA VAL A 237 -14.69 7.42 -5.45
C VAL A 237 -15.81 8.30 -4.90
N ARG A 238 -16.09 8.24 -3.59
CA ARG A 238 -17.18 8.97 -2.94
C ARG A 238 -16.66 9.84 -1.79
N PHE A 239 -17.17 11.04 -1.69
CA PHE A 239 -16.88 11.93 -0.59
C PHE A 239 -18.17 12.50 0.01
N THR A 240 -18.31 12.43 1.32
CA THR A 240 -19.49 12.87 2.05
C THR A 240 -19.12 14.05 2.94
N LYS A 241 -19.42 15.26 2.48
CA LYS A 241 -19.32 16.51 3.24
C LYS A 241 -20.31 17.49 2.66
N ALA A 242 -21.08 18.13 3.54
CA ALA A 242 -22.04 19.14 3.12
C ALA A 242 -21.33 20.39 2.57
N ILE A 243 -21.70 20.81 1.37
CA ILE A 243 -21.19 21.98 0.68
C ILE A 243 -22.39 22.87 0.32
N SER A 244 -22.28 24.16 0.60
CA SER A 244 -23.33 25.11 0.28
C SER A 244 -22.83 26.10 -0.76
N LEU A 245 -23.53 26.20 -1.90
CA LEU A 245 -23.17 27.06 -3.02
C LEU A 245 -24.21 28.20 -3.16
N SER A 246 -23.77 29.42 -3.07
CA SER A 246 -24.57 30.61 -3.46
C SER A 246 -24.70 30.64 -4.98
N PRO A 247 -25.66 31.42 -5.54
CA PRO A 247 -25.74 31.66 -6.98
C PRO A 247 -24.40 32.10 -7.57
N GLY A 248 -23.96 31.45 -8.61
CA GLY A 248 -22.68 31.68 -9.29
C GLY A 248 -21.45 30.99 -8.64
N GLU A 249 -21.57 30.49 -7.41
CA GLU A 249 -20.46 29.77 -6.76
C GLU A 249 -20.21 28.39 -7.37
N SER A 250 -18.95 27.96 -7.27
CA SER A 250 -18.50 26.65 -7.73
C SER A 250 -17.69 25.93 -6.64
N PHE A 251 -17.69 24.61 -6.69
CA PHE A 251 -16.72 23.80 -5.97
C PHE A 251 -16.08 22.78 -6.89
N HIS A 252 -14.85 22.36 -6.56
CA HIS A 252 -14.13 21.29 -7.19
C HIS A 252 -14.16 20.05 -6.31
N THR A 253 -14.37 18.88 -6.92
CA THR A 253 -14.10 17.60 -6.25
C THR A 253 -12.59 17.39 -6.13
N PHE A 254 -12.17 16.39 -5.39
CA PHE A 254 -10.78 15.96 -5.43
C PHE A 254 -10.42 15.46 -6.82
N ARG A 255 -9.14 15.58 -7.20
CA ARG A 255 -8.64 15.01 -8.44
C ARG A 255 -8.61 13.50 -8.32
N THR A 256 -9.40 12.83 -9.18
CA THR A 256 -9.56 11.38 -9.20
C THR A 256 -8.97 10.79 -10.47
N PHE A 257 -8.82 9.48 -10.52
CA PHE A 257 -8.32 8.80 -11.71
C PHE A 257 -9.02 7.46 -11.92
N VAL A 258 -8.96 6.99 -13.16
CA VAL A 258 -9.14 5.59 -13.53
C VAL A 258 -7.91 5.09 -14.25
N GLY A 259 -7.56 3.83 -14.00
CA GLY A 259 -6.49 3.13 -14.69
C GLY A 259 -6.97 1.81 -15.24
N VAL A 260 -6.37 1.34 -16.35
CA VAL A 260 -6.61 0.01 -16.90
C VAL A 260 -5.30 -0.76 -17.00
N HIS A 261 -5.35 -2.07 -16.85
CA HIS A 261 -4.15 -2.91 -16.92
C HIS A 261 -4.46 -4.31 -17.40
N GLN A 262 -3.45 -5.01 -17.88
CA GLN A 262 -3.43 -6.46 -18.00
C GLN A 262 -2.74 -7.04 -16.76
N GLY A 263 -3.14 -8.25 -16.39
CA GLY A 263 -2.68 -8.86 -15.16
C GLY A 263 -3.47 -8.41 -13.93
N ASP A 264 -2.89 -8.58 -12.74
CA ASP A 264 -3.53 -8.21 -11.50
C ASP A 264 -3.19 -6.78 -11.04
N TYR A 265 -3.69 -6.41 -9.88
CA TYR A 265 -3.58 -5.10 -9.22
C TYR A 265 -2.14 -4.55 -9.09
N PHE A 266 -1.10 -5.39 -9.19
CA PHE A 266 0.30 -4.95 -9.04
C PHE A 266 0.65 -3.82 -10.00
N ARG A 267 0.18 -3.90 -11.27
CA ARG A 267 0.43 -2.86 -12.27
C ARG A 267 -0.25 -1.54 -11.91
N ALA A 268 -1.51 -1.60 -11.51
CA ALA A 268 -2.27 -0.40 -11.11
C ALA A 268 -1.61 0.31 -9.92
N LEU A 269 -1.17 -0.43 -8.89
CA LEU A 269 -0.47 0.14 -7.74
C LEU A 269 0.92 0.70 -8.12
N ALA A 270 1.65 0.04 -9.00
CA ALA A 270 2.95 0.52 -9.47
C ALA A 270 2.81 1.81 -10.31
N ASP A 271 1.78 1.90 -11.16
CA ASP A 271 1.48 3.11 -11.94
C ASP A 271 1.03 4.26 -11.03
N TYR A 272 0.19 3.98 -10.02
CA TYR A 272 -0.18 4.94 -8.98
C TYR A 272 1.06 5.48 -8.25
N ARG A 273 1.97 4.61 -7.78
CA ARG A 273 3.24 5.03 -7.17
C ARG A 273 4.02 5.95 -8.11
N ARG A 274 4.21 5.56 -9.37
CA ARG A 274 4.98 6.38 -10.35
C ARG A 274 4.38 7.77 -10.51
N PHE A 275 3.04 7.86 -10.57
CA PHE A 275 2.36 9.15 -10.67
C PHE A 275 2.57 10.00 -9.41
N MET A 276 2.41 9.41 -8.23
CA MET A 276 2.61 10.12 -6.96
C MET A 276 4.06 10.56 -6.77
N MET A 277 5.03 9.78 -7.25
CA MET A 277 6.45 10.21 -7.25
C MET A 277 6.68 11.46 -8.12
N LYS A 278 5.97 11.61 -9.24
CA LYS A 278 6.01 12.87 -10.04
C LYS A 278 5.43 14.06 -9.26
N GLN A 279 4.59 13.84 -8.27
CA GLN A 279 4.09 14.88 -7.36
C GLN A 279 5.06 15.20 -6.20
N GLY A 280 6.24 14.57 -6.16
CA GLY A 280 7.26 14.81 -5.15
C GLY A 280 7.31 13.79 -4.00
N PHE A 281 6.51 12.73 -4.03
CA PHE A 281 6.64 11.63 -3.08
C PHE A 281 7.94 10.86 -3.34
N GLN A 282 8.72 10.63 -2.29
CA GLN A 282 9.96 9.86 -2.37
C GLN A 282 9.99 8.85 -1.24
N MET A 283 10.11 7.57 -1.58
CA MET A 283 10.22 6.52 -0.57
C MET A 283 11.55 6.64 0.17
N ALA A 284 11.53 6.33 1.45
CA ALA A 284 12.70 6.37 2.30
C ALA A 284 13.74 5.33 1.88
N THR A 285 15.02 5.65 2.04
CA THR A 285 16.12 4.71 1.76
C THR A 285 16.42 3.88 3.01
N ALA A 286 16.53 2.57 2.85
CA ALA A 286 16.88 1.66 3.92
C ALA A 286 18.41 1.53 4.07
N PRO A 287 18.93 1.41 5.31
CA PRO A 287 20.33 1.06 5.53
C PRO A 287 20.59 -0.40 5.15
N ASP A 288 21.84 -0.73 4.85
CA ASP A 288 22.24 -2.09 4.47
C ASP A 288 21.86 -3.15 5.51
N ASP A 289 21.97 -2.82 6.79
CA ASP A 289 21.61 -3.71 7.89
C ASP A 289 20.11 -4.05 7.95
N ALA A 290 19.24 -3.23 7.32
CA ALA A 290 17.79 -3.46 7.26
C ALA A 290 17.40 -4.78 6.59
N PHE A 291 18.29 -5.37 5.78
CA PHE A 291 18.05 -6.66 5.15
C PHE A 291 18.51 -7.85 6.02
N GLY A 292 18.97 -7.61 7.22
CA GLY A 292 19.35 -8.66 8.17
C GLY A 292 18.14 -9.32 8.85
N ALA A 293 18.23 -10.61 9.14
CA ALA A 293 17.17 -11.35 9.83
C ALA A 293 16.91 -10.78 11.25
N ILE A 294 15.65 -10.80 11.69
CA ILE A 294 15.17 -10.16 12.92
C ILE A 294 14.73 -11.22 13.93
N TRP A 295 15.26 -11.16 15.14
CA TRP A 295 14.70 -11.82 16.31
C TRP A 295 13.98 -10.80 17.19
N CYS A 296 12.72 -11.10 17.57
CA CYS A 296 11.87 -10.22 18.36
C CYS A 296 11.54 -10.84 19.71
N ALA A 297 11.71 -10.10 20.78
CA ALA A 297 11.42 -10.55 22.14
C ALA A 297 9.91 -10.66 22.45
N TRP A 298 9.00 -10.31 21.50
CA TRP A 298 7.55 -10.45 21.68
C TRP A 298 7.09 -11.86 22.01
N GLY A 299 7.86 -12.89 21.69
CA GLY A 299 7.57 -14.25 22.10
C GLY A 299 7.43 -14.41 23.62
N TYR A 300 8.12 -13.59 24.41
CA TYR A 300 7.98 -13.52 25.88
C TYR A 300 6.79 -12.68 26.33
N GLY A 301 6.10 -11.96 25.40
CA GLY A 301 4.99 -11.06 25.67
C GLY A 301 5.37 -9.87 26.56
N ARG A 302 4.36 -9.13 27.03
CA ARG A 302 4.56 -7.93 27.88
C ARG A 302 5.31 -8.18 29.20
N LYS A 303 5.48 -9.44 29.60
CA LYS A 303 6.23 -9.81 30.81
C LYS A 303 7.70 -10.03 30.54
N VAL A 304 8.20 -9.71 29.37
CA VAL A 304 9.62 -9.83 29.00
C VAL A 304 10.51 -9.17 30.03
N LYS A 305 11.61 -9.85 30.39
CA LYS A 305 12.64 -9.37 31.32
C LYS A 305 13.96 -9.21 30.54
N PRO A 306 14.81 -8.22 30.89
CA PRO A 306 16.15 -8.06 30.30
C PRO A 306 16.98 -9.36 30.31
N GLN A 307 16.89 -10.14 31.39
CA GLN A 307 17.60 -11.42 31.49
C GLN A 307 17.18 -12.44 30.42
N GLN A 308 15.90 -12.49 30.07
CA GLN A 308 15.42 -13.37 28.99
C GLN A 308 15.99 -12.97 27.62
N VAL A 309 16.16 -11.65 27.38
CA VAL A 309 16.87 -11.17 26.20
C VAL A 309 18.31 -11.63 26.20
N TYR A 310 19.05 -11.39 27.31
CA TYR A 310 20.44 -11.81 27.42
C TYR A 310 20.64 -13.31 27.18
N ASP A 311 19.79 -14.14 27.78
CA ASP A 311 19.86 -15.60 27.65
C ASP A 311 19.50 -16.11 26.24
N SER A 312 18.80 -15.31 25.44
CA SER A 312 18.45 -15.62 24.06
C SER A 312 19.52 -15.23 23.03
N LEU A 313 20.39 -14.24 23.36
CA LEU A 313 21.39 -13.72 22.40
C LEU A 313 22.34 -14.82 21.87
N PRO A 314 22.85 -15.78 22.65
CA PRO A 314 23.74 -16.83 22.13
C PRO A 314 23.07 -17.67 21.04
N THR A 315 21.80 -18.00 21.22
CA THR A 315 21.02 -18.77 20.25
C THR A 315 20.72 -17.91 19.00
N ALA A 316 20.30 -16.66 19.18
CA ALA A 316 20.07 -15.73 18.07
C ALA A 316 21.36 -15.52 17.23
N LYS A 317 22.52 -15.42 17.88
CA LYS A 317 23.83 -15.28 17.23
C LYS A 317 24.18 -16.52 16.41
N ARG A 318 24.04 -17.71 16.98
CA ARG A 318 24.32 -18.98 16.31
C ARG A 318 23.40 -19.17 15.08
N LEU A 319 22.13 -18.81 15.16
CA LEU A 319 21.20 -18.83 14.06
C LEU A 319 21.47 -17.74 13.01
N GLY A 320 22.26 -16.70 13.35
CA GLY A 320 22.70 -15.66 12.43
C GLY A 320 21.70 -14.52 12.25
N PHE A 321 20.94 -14.19 13.27
CA PHE A 321 20.14 -12.97 13.28
C PHE A 321 21.04 -11.72 13.31
N LYS A 322 20.53 -10.62 12.77
CA LYS A 322 21.22 -9.33 12.75
C LYS A 322 20.59 -8.34 13.71
N TRP A 323 19.28 -8.40 13.89
CA TRP A 323 18.51 -7.50 14.73
C TRP A 323 17.92 -8.19 15.94
N VAL A 324 17.89 -7.46 17.04
CA VAL A 324 17.19 -7.80 18.29
C VAL A 324 16.16 -6.71 18.54
N THR A 325 14.88 -7.06 18.48
CA THR A 325 13.79 -6.13 18.78
C THR A 325 13.30 -6.33 20.21
N LEU A 326 13.42 -5.30 21.06
CA LEU A 326 12.71 -5.21 22.33
C LEU A 326 11.30 -4.68 22.05
N ASP A 327 10.32 -5.57 22.14
CA ASP A 327 8.92 -5.30 21.82
C ASP A 327 8.12 -4.78 23.02
N ASP A 328 6.78 -4.66 22.90
CA ASP A 328 5.86 -4.17 23.93
C ASP A 328 6.10 -4.85 25.29
N GLY A 329 6.17 -4.05 26.34
CA GLY A 329 6.33 -4.50 27.71
C GLY A 329 7.57 -3.99 28.44
N TRP A 330 8.41 -3.17 27.83
CA TRP A 330 9.54 -2.51 28.48
C TRP A 330 9.11 -1.29 29.32
N GLN A 331 8.01 -0.66 28.91
CA GLN A 331 7.49 0.58 29.46
C GLN A 331 6.57 0.34 30.69
N ASN A 332 6.44 1.36 31.51
CA ASN A 332 5.51 1.39 32.64
C ASN A 332 4.05 1.49 32.18
N ASN A 333 3.77 2.34 31.17
CA ASN A 333 2.46 2.50 30.52
C ASN A 333 2.60 3.04 29.10
N VAL A 334 1.47 3.09 28.37
CA VAL A 334 1.35 3.72 27.06
C VAL A 334 1.09 5.22 27.27
N GLY A 335 1.89 6.06 26.64
CA GLY A 335 1.82 7.51 26.71
C GLY A 335 3.03 8.14 27.38
N ASP A 336 3.41 7.69 28.57
CA ASP A 336 4.57 8.23 29.29
C ASP A 336 5.90 7.70 28.72
N TRP A 337 5.88 6.47 28.20
CA TRP A 337 7.04 5.82 27.59
C TRP A 337 8.29 5.82 28.48
N GLN A 338 8.05 5.68 29.79
CA GLN A 338 9.09 5.51 30.78
C GLN A 338 9.35 4.04 31.05
N LEU A 339 10.53 3.71 31.53
CA LEU A 339 10.90 2.34 31.83
C LEU A 339 10.11 1.78 33.03
N ASP A 340 9.68 0.52 32.92
CA ASP A 340 9.09 -0.21 34.05
C ASP A 340 10.17 -0.40 35.15
N PRO A 341 10.02 0.22 36.35
CA PRO A 341 11.03 0.19 37.38
C PRO A 341 11.26 -1.21 37.99
N LYS A 342 10.31 -2.14 37.77
CA LYS A 342 10.49 -3.55 38.17
C LYS A 342 11.43 -4.31 37.24
N LYS A 343 11.57 -3.86 35.99
CA LYS A 343 12.42 -4.46 34.95
C LYS A 343 13.75 -3.72 34.81
N PHE A 344 13.75 -2.42 35.06
CA PHE A 344 14.87 -1.50 34.89
C PHE A 344 15.03 -0.66 36.20
N PRO A 345 15.44 -1.27 37.33
CA PRO A 345 15.46 -0.59 38.62
C PRO A 345 16.44 0.59 38.69
N ASN A 346 17.48 0.61 37.85
CA ASN A 346 18.41 1.74 37.74
C ASN A 346 18.07 2.68 36.56
N GLY A 347 16.84 2.57 36.01
CA GLY A 347 16.35 3.46 34.96
C GLY A 347 17.14 3.36 33.67
N ASP A 348 17.46 4.53 33.07
CA ASP A 348 18.12 4.65 31.78
C ASP A 348 19.47 3.91 31.72
N ALA A 349 20.16 3.75 32.83
CA ALA A 349 21.42 2.99 32.90
C ALA A 349 21.20 1.50 32.56
N ASP A 350 20.15 0.88 33.08
CA ASP A 350 19.84 -0.53 32.79
C ASP A 350 19.44 -0.73 31.32
N MET A 351 18.68 0.19 30.77
CA MET A 351 18.29 0.13 29.33
C MET A 351 19.53 0.30 28.46
N ARG A 352 20.41 1.24 28.77
CA ARG A 352 21.68 1.42 28.08
C ARG A 352 22.55 0.18 28.15
N ALA A 353 22.68 -0.43 29.34
CA ALA A 353 23.44 -1.67 29.52
C ALA A 353 22.87 -2.84 28.69
N LEU A 354 21.54 -2.94 28.56
CA LEU A 354 20.89 -3.92 27.66
C LEU A 354 21.30 -3.71 26.22
N VAL A 355 21.21 -2.47 25.71
CA VAL A 355 21.57 -2.13 24.33
C VAL A 355 23.07 -2.37 24.09
N ASP A 356 23.94 -1.93 25.02
CA ASP A 356 25.38 -2.14 24.91
C ASP A 356 25.73 -3.66 24.87
N ARG A 357 25.03 -4.50 25.65
CA ARG A 357 25.20 -5.96 25.56
C ARG A 357 24.74 -6.52 24.21
N ILE A 358 23.63 -6.07 23.67
CA ILE A 358 23.16 -6.45 22.32
C ILE A 358 24.25 -6.10 21.28
N HIS A 359 24.83 -4.91 21.38
CA HIS A 359 25.90 -4.46 20.47
C HIS A 359 27.19 -5.27 20.64
N GLN A 360 27.60 -5.60 21.88
CA GLN A 360 28.78 -6.44 22.17
C GLN A 360 28.68 -7.82 21.56
N GLU A 361 27.46 -8.38 21.47
CA GLU A 361 27.21 -9.65 20.78
C GLU A 361 27.16 -9.52 19.26
N GLY A 362 27.26 -8.31 18.70
CA GLY A 362 27.31 -8.04 17.25
C GLY A 362 25.98 -7.79 16.58
N PHE A 363 24.92 -7.57 17.36
CA PHE A 363 23.59 -7.25 16.86
C PHE A 363 23.33 -5.75 16.76
N LYS A 364 22.29 -5.39 16.04
CA LYS A 364 21.59 -4.12 16.08
C LYS A 364 20.39 -4.20 17.01
N ALA A 365 20.08 -3.11 17.72
CA ALA A 365 18.97 -3.04 18.67
C ALA A 365 17.83 -2.18 18.10
N GLN A 366 16.59 -2.70 18.18
CA GLN A 366 15.38 -2.00 17.77
C GLN A 366 14.40 -1.93 18.95
N LEU A 367 13.72 -0.79 19.14
CA LEU A 367 12.73 -0.61 20.19
C LEU A 367 11.34 -0.40 19.60
N TRP A 368 10.36 -1.16 20.12
CA TRP A 368 8.95 -1.02 19.86
C TRP A 368 8.36 0.15 20.64
N TRP A 369 7.48 0.91 20.00
CA TRP A 369 6.62 1.86 20.66
C TRP A 369 5.34 2.12 19.82
N SER A 370 4.26 2.63 20.48
CA SER A 370 2.99 3.00 19.85
C SER A 370 2.79 4.52 19.90
N PRO A 371 3.18 5.28 18.86
CA PRO A 371 2.99 6.74 18.85
C PRO A 371 1.51 7.15 18.81
N LEU A 372 1.21 8.41 19.15
CA LEU A 372 -0.14 9.01 19.15
C LEU A 372 -1.14 8.33 20.08
N SER A 373 -0.70 7.56 21.06
CA SER A 373 -1.56 6.89 22.03
C SER A 373 -1.12 7.19 23.47
N ALA A 374 -2.07 7.41 24.38
CA ALA A 374 -1.81 7.59 25.80
C ALA A 374 -2.98 7.04 26.64
N VAL A 375 -2.68 6.28 27.71
CA VAL A 375 -3.70 5.82 28.65
C VAL A 375 -4.19 6.97 29.52
N SER A 376 -5.45 6.89 29.98
CA SER A 376 -6.09 7.96 30.74
C SER A 376 -5.40 8.34 32.04
N ASP A 377 -4.67 7.41 32.66
CA ASP A 377 -3.93 7.59 33.90
C ASP A 377 -2.43 7.85 33.67
N SER A 378 -2.01 8.11 32.44
CA SER A 378 -0.64 8.52 32.13
C SER A 378 -0.33 9.90 32.77
N GLN A 379 0.95 10.12 33.12
CA GLN A 379 1.41 11.44 33.58
C GLN A 379 1.24 12.46 32.44
N LEU A 380 1.50 12.05 31.20
CA LEU A 380 1.34 12.89 30.03
C LEU A 380 -0.05 13.51 29.94
N LEU A 381 -1.13 12.73 30.11
CA LEU A 381 -2.50 13.25 30.02
C LEU A 381 -2.95 13.98 31.29
N ARG A 382 -2.36 13.67 32.46
CA ARG A 382 -2.58 14.48 33.65
C ARG A 382 -2.02 15.89 33.51
N ASP A 383 -0.82 16.01 32.93
CA ASP A 383 -0.14 17.29 32.75
C ASP A 383 -0.64 18.06 31.52
N HIS A 384 -1.04 17.33 30.48
CA HIS A 384 -1.43 17.86 29.17
C HIS A 384 -2.71 17.20 28.64
N PRO A 385 -3.88 17.38 29.29
CA PRO A 385 -5.13 16.83 28.79
C PRO A 385 -5.55 17.47 27.46
N ASP A 386 -5.01 18.64 27.16
CA ASP A 386 -5.20 19.36 25.92
C ASP A 386 -4.43 18.78 24.71
N TYR A 387 -3.64 17.72 24.87
CA TYR A 387 -3.01 16.98 23.76
C TYR A 387 -3.99 16.01 23.08
N GLU A 388 -5.10 15.66 23.76
CA GLU A 388 -6.06 14.69 23.25
C GLU A 388 -6.82 15.21 22.02
N LEU A 389 -7.06 14.29 21.09
CA LEU A 389 -8.01 14.50 20.00
C LEU A 389 -9.44 14.34 20.54
N LEU A 390 -10.30 15.35 20.33
CA LEU A 390 -11.67 15.33 20.79
C LEU A 390 -12.67 15.12 19.65
N ASN A 391 -13.75 14.40 19.94
CA ASN A 391 -14.93 14.31 19.10
C ASN A 391 -15.71 15.61 19.08
N HIS A 392 -16.72 15.74 18.18
CA HIS A 392 -17.56 16.94 18.06
C HIS A 392 -18.33 17.28 19.34
N ASP A 393 -18.67 16.28 20.14
CA ASP A 393 -19.37 16.45 21.44
C ASP A 393 -18.44 16.77 22.62
N GLY A 394 -17.14 16.92 22.35
CA GLY A 394 -16.10 17.18 23.35
C GLY A 394 -15.63 15.94 24.09
N SER A 395 -16.13 14.75 23.77
CA SER A 395 -15.62 13.50 24.34
C SER A 395 -14.28 13.10 23.72
N THR A 396 -13.45 12.35 24.48
CA THR A 396 -12.19 11.82 24.01
C THR A 396 -12.40 10.69 23.03
N ARG A 397 -11.52 10.54 22.05
CA ARG A 397 -11.55 9.41 21.10
C ARG A 397 -10.67 8.29 21.61
N LYS A 398 -11.29 7.13 21.88
CA LYS A 398 -10.62 5.94 22.43
C LYS A 398 -9.93 5.12 21.34
N ILE A 399 -8.75 4.58 21.67
CA ILE A 399 -8.06 3.50 20.98
C ILE A 399 -8.30 2.23 21.83
N SER A 400 -9.14 1.32 21.36
CA SER A 400 -9.57 0.17 22.17
C SER A 400 -8.44 -0.82 22.47
N TRP A 401 -7.43 -0.90 21.61
CA TRP A 401 -6.36 -1.90 21.67
C TRP A 401 -5.50 -1.82 22.93
N TRP A 402 -5.17 -0.57 23.38
CA TRP A 402 -4.38 -0.35 24.62
C TRP A 402 -5.18 0.38 25.70
N ASP A 403 -6.49 0.45 25.57
CA ASP A 403 -7.34 1.24 26.45
C ASP A 403 -6.88 2.71 26.59
N SER A 404 -6.43 3.26 25.48
CA SER A 404 -5.80 4.58 25.40
C SER A 404 -6.63 5.57 24.58
N TYR A 405 -6.17 6.82 24.53
CA TYR A 405 -6.78 7.90 23.77
C TYR A 405 -5.85 8.40 22.67
N TYR A 406 -6.44 8.98 21.61
CA TYR A 406 -5.69 9.59 20.52
C TYR A 406 -5.06 10.91 20.96
N LEU A 407 -3.76 11.07 20.68
CA LEU A 407 -3.10 12.37 20.67
C LEU A 407 -3.23 13.00 19.28
N CYS A 408 -3.39 14.32 19.20
CA CYS A 408 -3.58 14.98 17.92
C CYS A 408 -2.26 15.16 17.15
N PRO A 409 -2.07 14.53 15.96
CA PRO A 409 -0.84 14.66 15.20
C PRO A 409 -0.60 16.07 14.62
N ALA A 410 -1.63 16.90 14.55
CA ALA A 410 -1.52 18.27 14.08
C ALA A 410 -1.11 19.25 15.21
N ASP A 411 -1.14 18.84 16.48
CA ASP A 411 -0.66 19.66 17.58
C ASP A 411 0.89 19.62 17.62
N ARG A 412 1.51 20.77 17.44
CA ARG A 412 2.96 20.92 17.47
C ARG A 412 3.60 20.42 18.75
N ARG A 413 2.95 20.55 19.91
CA ARG A 413 3.44 20.08 21.20
C ARG A 413 3.50 18.57 21.25
N VAL A 414 2.50 17.90 20.70
CA VAL A 414 2.47 16.43 20.54
C VAL A 414 3.62 15.99 19.64
N VAL A 415 3.87 16.69 18.52
CA VAL A 415 5.01 16.40 17.62
C VAL A 415 6.33 16.53 18.36
N GLU A 416 6.56 17.64 19.10
CA GLU A 416 7.83 17.85 19.83
C GLU A 416 8.02 16.83 20.96
N TYR A 417 6.96 16.42 21.65
CA TYR A 417 7.02 15.32 22.63
C TYR A 417 7.56 14.03 22.01
N HIS A 418 7.03 13.61 20.88
CA HIS A 418 7.48 12.38 20.18
C HIS A 418 8.91 12.53 19.63
N LYS A 419 9.30 13.70 19.13
CA LYS A 419 10.68 13.97 18.70
C LYS A 419 11.67 13.86 19.87
N ALA A 420 11.30 14.33 21.06
CA ALA A 420 12.13 14.18 22.26
C ALA A 420 12.29 12.71 22.63
N LEU A 421 11.21 11.92 22.55
CA LEU A 421 11.26 10.47 22.79
C LEU A 421 12.17 9.75 21.77
N VAL A 422 12.09 10.09 20.49
CA VAL A 422 12.99 9.55 19.46
C VAL A 422 14.47 9.81 19.81
N ARG A 423 14.79 11.04 20.23
CA ARG A 423 16.15 11.38 20.65
C ARG A 423 16.59 10.54 21.87
N LYS A 424 15.74 10.41 22.86
CA LYS A 424 16.01 9.59 24.06
C LYS A 424 16.30 8.13 23.68
N ILE A 425 15.48 7.53 22.82
CA ILE A 425 15.66 6.13 22.39
C ILE A 425 16.96 5.94 21.63
N LEU A 426 17.25 6.82 20.66
CA LEU A 426 18.39 6.63 19.76
C LEU A 426 19.72 7.11 20.33
N VAL A 427 19.71 8.18 21.13
CA VAL A 427 20.93 8.80 21.67
C VAL A 427 21.20 8.32 23.09
N ASP A 428 20.24 8.50 24.02
CA ASP A 428 20.48 8.21 25.44
C ASP A 428 20.55 6.70 25.68
N TRP A 429 19.60 5.92 25.09
CA TRP A 429 19.59 4.47 25.20
C TRP A 429 20.43 3.76 24.15
N GLY A 430 20.69 4.39 22.99
CA GLY A 430 21.61 3.91 21.96
C GLY A 430 21.03 2.94 20.95
N PHE A 431 19.71 2.76 20.86
CA PHE A 431 19.08 1.90 19.85
C PHE A 431 19.47 2.29 18.42
N ASP A 432 19.38 1.33 17.48
CA ASP A 432 19.68 1.50 16.06
C ASP A 432 18.41 1.58 15.21
N GLY A 433 17.27 1.26 15.79
CA GLY A 433 15.99 1.25 15.08
C GLY A 433 14.79 1.46 15.97
N LEU A 434 13.70 1.83 15.33
CA LEU A 434 12.37 2.04 15.90
C LEU A 434 11.39 1.09 15.22
N LYS A 435 10.54 0.40 16.01
CA LYS A 435 9.37 -0.30 15.51
C LYS A 435 8.12 0.48 15.94
N LEU A 436 7.50 1.17 15.02
CA LEU A 436 6.25 1.89 15.24
C LEU A 436 5.08 0.92 15.06
N ASP A 437 4.19 0.82 16.05
CA ASP A 437 3.13 -0.17 16.02
C ASP A 437 1.77 0.39 16.44
N GLY A 438 0.71 -0.04 15.78
CA GLY A 438 -0.66 0.29 16.13
C GLY A 438 -1.61 0.43 14.94
N GLN A 439 -2.82 -0.16 15.05
CA GLN A 439 -3.84 -0.05 14.02
C GLN A 439 -4.32 1.38 13.77
N HIS A 440 -4.16 2.26 14.75
CA HIS A 440 -4.54 3.67 14.69
C HIS A 440 -3.56 4.56 13.90
N MET A 441 -2.44 4.02 13.44
CA MET A 441 -1.39 4.81 12.78
C MET A 441 -1.67 5.11 11.29
N ASN A 442 -2.62 4.43 10.64
CA ASN A 442 -2.95 4.67 9.23
C ASN A 442 -3.94 5.80 9.00
N GLY A 443 -4.61 6.22 10.03
CA GLY A 443 -5.56 7.31 10.02
C GLY A 443 -5.87 7.72 11.45
N VAL A 444 -6.31 8.94 11.60
CA VAL A 444 -6.82 9.46 12.88
C VAL A 444 -8.22 10.06 12.65
N PRO A 445 -9.07 10.14 13.67
CA PRO A 445 -10.33 10.86 13.54
C PRO A 445 -10.09 12.36 13.31
N VAL A 446 -11.11 13.05 12.81
CA VAL A 446 -11.15 14.51 12.78
C VAL A 446 -11.11 15.06 14.23
N CYS A 447 -10.44 16.19 14.43
CA CYS A 447 -10.21 16.78 15.75
C CYS A 447 -11.02 18.05 15.98
N TYR A 448 -11.85 18.04 17.02
CA TYR A 448 -12.63 19.20 17.44
C TYR A 448 -12.10 19.84 18.72
N ASN A 449 -10.88 19.52 19.15
CA ASN A 449 -10.30 20.11 20.36
C ASN A 449 -10.03 21.62 20.14
N PRO A 450 -10.69 22.52 20.88
CA PRO A 450 -10.52 23.96 20.69
C PRO A 450 -9.12 24.46 21.05
N ALA A 451 -8.37 23.74 21.88
CA ALA A 451 -7.00 24.09 22.24
C ALA A 451 -6.00 23.95 21.07
N HIS A 452 -6.36 23.24 20.00
CA HIS A 452 -5.48 23.04 18.85
C HIS A 452 -5.61 24.12 17.77
N HIS A 453 -6.66 24.95 17.84
CA HIS A 453 -6.90 26.05 16.91
C HIS A 453 -6.93 25.64 15.42
N HIS A 454 -7.42 24.44 15.11
CA HIS A 454 -7.56 23.96 13.73
C HIS A 454 -8.50 24.87 12.94
N ILE A 455 -8.15 25.20 11.69
CA ILE A 455 -9.03 25.93 10.77
C ILE A 455 -10.23 25.04 10.40
N GLN A 456 -9.97 23.71 10.27
CA GLN A 456 -10.99 22.70 10.05
C GLN A 456 -10.64 21.40 10.79
N PRO A 457 -11.63 20.63 11.24
CA PRO A 457 -11.38 19.41 12.02
C PRO A 457 -10.55 18.35 11.29
N GLU A 458 -10.58 18.35 9.96
CA GLU A 458 -9.84 17.42 9.10
C GLU A 458 -8.31 17.63 9.12
N GLU A 459 -7.81 18.72 9.71
CA GLU A 459 -6.37 18.97 9.82
C GLU A 459 -5.63 17.86 10.56
N SER A 460 -6.25 17.22 11.55
CA SER A 460 -5.64 16.06 12.21
C SER A 460 -5.35 14.92 11.25
N VAL A 461 -6.25 14.68 10.28
CA VAL A 461 -6.11 13.64 9.26
C VAL A 461 -5.03 14.03 8.24
N GLU A 462 -5.07 15.26 7.76
CA GLU A 462 -4.15 15.77 6.73
C GLU A 462 -2.72 15.96 7.26
N ALA A 463 -2.53 16.19 8.57
CA ALA A 463 -1.23 16.35 9.21
C ALA A 463 -0.55 15.02 9.60
N LEU A 464 -1.26 13.91 9.57
CA LEU A 464 -0.71 12.60 9.98
C LEU A 464 0.60 12.23 9.26
N PRO A 465 0.74 12.41 7.93
CA PRO A 465 2.02 12.19 7.25
C PRO A 465 3.14 13.10 7.74
N ASP A 466 2.84 14.37 8.06
CA ASP A 466 3.84 15.32 8.57
C ASP A 466 4.33 14.93 9.97
N PHE A 467 3.46 14.34 10.78
CA PHE A 467 3.83 13.77 12.08
C PHE A 467 4.85 12.63 11.91
N PHE A 468 4.59 11.65 11.02
CA PHE A 468 5.54 10.56 10.77
C PHE A 468 6.81 11.04 10.10
N LYS A 469 6.71 12.06 9.22
CA LYS A 469 7.88 12.76 8.68
C LYS A 469 8.76 13.34 9.78
N ALA A 470 8.16 14.02 10.77
CA ALA A 470 8.91 14.60 11.88
C ALA A 470 9.64 13.54 12.72
N ILE A 471 9.02 12.37 12.94
CA ILE A 471 9.65 11.22 13.61
C ILE A 471 10.83 10.70 12.78
N TYR A 472 10.60 10.43 11.50
CA TYR A 472 11.62 9.89 10.59
C TYR A 472 12.81 10.84 10.45
N ASP A 473 12.55 12.11 10.16
CA ASP A 473 13.60 13.13 10.00
C ASP A 473 14.39 13.32 11.30
N THR A 474 13.73 13.29 12.47
CA THR A 474 14.41 13.35 13.75
C THR A 474 15.33 12.15 13.94
N ALA A 475 14.83 10.93 13.65
CA ALA A 475 15.61 9.71 13.75
C ALA A 475 16.86 9.77 12.85
N GLN A 476 16.70 10.13 11.59
CA GLN A 476 17.82 10.24 10.63
C GLN A 476 18.79 11.37 10.99
N SER A 477 18.31 12.47 11.59
CA SER A 477 19.17 13.59 11.98
C SER A 477 20.08 13.30 13.16
N VAL A 478 19.58 12.52 14.15
CA VAL A 478 20.36 12.18 15.36
C VAL A 478 21.20 10.92 15.20
N LYS A 479 20.74 9.98 14.36
CA LYS A 479 21.46 8.74 14.06
C LYS A 479 21.18 8.35 12.59
N PRO A 480 22.00 8.83 11.65
CA PRO A 480 21.84 8.49 10.23
C PRO A 480 21.85 6.97 10.00
N GLY A 481 20.96 6.49 9.15
CA GLY A 481 20.79 5.05 8.89
C GLY A 481 19.94 4.33 9.95
N THR A 482 19.22 5.05 10.81
CA THR A 482 18.23 4.44 11.73
C THR A 482 17.19 3.66 10.95
N LEU A 483 16.95 2.40 11.36
CA LEU A 483 15.85 1.61 10.85
C LEU A 483 14.54 2.10 11.48
N VAL A 484 13.55 2.43 10.64
CA VAL A 484 12.19 2.77 11.07
C VAL A 484 11.24 1.77 10.43
N GLU A 485 10.77 0.82 11.21
CA GLU A 485 9.76 -0.15 10.83
C GLU A 485 8.37 0.41 11.15
N PHE A 486 7.42 0.24 10.23
CA PHE A 486 6.04 0.67 10.40
C PHE A 486 5.10 -0.54 10.39
N CYS A 487 4.52 -0.88 11.54
CA CYS A 487 3.61 -2.00 11.76
C CYS A 487 2.20 -1.51 12.10
N PRO A 488 1.27 -1.47 11.16
CA PRO A 488 -0.11 -1.01 11.44
C PRO A 488 -1.00 -2.11 12.06
N CYS A 489 -0.44 -3.04 12.82
CA CYS A 489 -1.17 -4.08 13.56
C CYS A 489 -2.17 -4.89 12.71
N GLY A 490 -1.79 -5.24 11.48
CA GLY A 490 -2.59 -6.03 10.54
C GLY A 490 -3.58 -5.26 9.69
N THR A 491 -3.68 -3.93 9.85
CA THR A 491 -4.52 -3.09 8.98
C THR A 491 -3.80 -2.71 7.67
N ALA A 492 -4.48 -2.02 6.75
CA ALA A 492 -3.88 -1.53 5.52
C ALA A 492 -2.85 -0.40 5.79
N PHE A 493 -1.99 -0.14 4.84
CA PHE A 493 -1.03 0.97 4.92
C PHE A 493 -1.58 2.21 4.22
N SER A 494 -1.43 3.38 4.85
CA SER A 494 -1.66 4.66 4.19
C SER A 494 -0.48 4.98 3.26
N PHE A 495 -0.75 5.25 1.98
CA PHE A 495 0.29 5.64 1.03
C PHE A 495 1.08 6.87 1.49
N PHE A 496 0.40 7.81 2.14
CA PHE A 496 0.98 9.09 2.55
C PHE A 496 2.02 8.97 3.68
N THR A 497 1.98 7.87 4.45
CA THR A 497 2.98 7.59 5.49
C THR A 497 4.18 6.80 4.97
N MET A 498 4.04 6.10 3.82
CA MET A 498 5.10 5.25 3.26
C MET A 498 6.45 5.97 3.02
N PRO A 499 6.51 7.28 2.65
CA PRO A 499 7.76 8.01 2.54
C PRO A 499 8.54 8.19 3.87
N HIS A 500 7.91 7.88 5.00
CA HIS A 500 8.42 8.22 6.32
C HIS A 500 8.77 7.00 7.19
N PHE A 501 9.03 5.87 6.54
CA PHE A 501 9.62 4.68 7.14
C PHE A 501 10.42 3.92 6.08
N ASN A 502 11.44 3.18 6.52
CA ASN A 502 12.36 2.48 5.62
C ASN A 502 12.36 0.95 5.81
N MET A 503 11.34 0.41 6.46
CA MET A 503 10.99 -1.01 6.46
C MET A 503 9.47 -1.16 6.59
N SER A 504 8.87 -1.84 5.62
CA SER A 504 7.48 -2.29 5.67
C SER A 504 7.40 -3.71 6.23
N VAL A 505 6.24 -4.09 6.78
CA VAL A 505 6.08 -5.41 7.42
C VAL A 505 4.75 -6.06 6.99
N ALA A 506 4.69 -7.39 6.99
CA ALA A 506 3.44 -8.13 6.78
C ALA A 506 2.38 -7.80 7.83
N SER A 507 2.80 -7.28 8.95
CA SER A 507 1.97 -6.76 10.04
C SER A 507 0.90 -7.75 10.50
N ASP A 508 1.23 -8.54 11.50
CA ASP A 508 0.34 -9.54 12.12
C ASP A 508 -0.40 -10.44 11.11
N PRO A 509 0.28 -11.09 10.15
CA PRO A 509 -0.41 -11.92 9.17
C PRO A 509 -1.08 -13.11 9.86
N THR A 510 -2.25 -13.51 9.35
CA THR A 510 -3.00 -14.68 9.85
C THR A 510 -2.79 -15.93 9.01
N SER A 511 -2.05 -15.81 7.91
CA SER A 511 -1.73 -16.92 7.00
C SER A 511 -0.51 -16.60 6.14
N SER A 512 0.09 -17.64 5.56
CA SER A 512 1.17 -17.49 4.57
C SER A 512 0.72 -16.75 3.31
N PHE A 513 -0.56 -16.87 2.92
CA PHE A 513 -1.13 -16.09 1.81
C PHE A 513 -1.11 -14.59 2.12
N GLN A 514 -1.43 -14.18 3.35
CA GLN A 514 -1.34 -12.76 3.74
C GLN A 514 0.10 -12.24 3.66
N VAL A 515 1.10 -13.04 4.07
CA VAL A 515 2.52 -12.65 3.90
C VAL A 515 2.82 -12.36 2.42
N ARG A 516 2.42 -13.27 1.51
CA ARG A 516 2.73 -13.15 0.08
C ARG A 516 1.96 -12.03 -0.61
N SER A 517 0.66 -11.91 -0.36
CA SER A 517 -0.18 -10.86 -0.97
C SER A 517 0.17 -9.46 -0.46
N LYS A 518 0.47 -9.32 0.85
CA LYS A 518 0.95 -8.05 1.42
C LYS A 518 2.33 -7.68 0.87
N ALA A 519 3.25 -8.65 0.71
CA ALA A 519 4.54 -8.42 0.06
C ALA A 519 4.36 -7.87 -1.36
N LYS A 520 3.54 -8.51 -2.18
CA LYS A 520 3.25 -8.06 -3.55
C LYS A 520 2.69 -6.65 -3.57
N THR A 521 1.75 -6.34 -2.67
CA THR A 521 1.15 -5.00 -2.53
C THR A 521 2.19 -3.94 -2.15
N LEU A 522 2.97 -4.18 -1.10
CA LEU A 522 3.92 -3.19 -0.58
C LEU A 522 5.10 -2.99 -1.54
N LYS A 523 5.55 -4.03 -2.24
CA LYS A 523 6.55 -3.89 -3.30
C LYS A 523 6.03 -3.10 -4.51
N ALA A 524 4.75 -3.21 -4.85
CA ALA A 524 4.14 -2.36 -5.87
C ALA A 524 4.12 -0.88 -5.45
N LEU A 525 3.74 -0.60 -4.19
CA LEU A 525 3.57 0.76 -3.67
C LEU A 525 4.88 1.43 -3.24
N MET A 526 5.88 0.69 -2.77
CA MET A 526 7.13 1.23 -2.23
C MET A 526 8.36 0.95 -3.11
N GLY A 527 8.30 -0.06 -3.97
CA GLY A 527 9.45 -0.52 -4.77
C GLY A 527 10.33 -1.51 -4.04
N ASP A 528 11.46 -1.85 -4.64
CA ASP A 528 12.36 -2.88 -4.12
C ASP A 528 13.45 -2.33 -3.18
N ASP A 529 13.65 -1.00 -3.14
CA ASP A 529 14.66 -0.34 -2.30
C ASP A 529 14.26 -0.28 -0.81
N VAL A 530 12.97 -0.45 -0.51
CA VAL A 530 12.44 -0.54 0.85
C VAL A 530 12.20 -2.02 1.19
N PRO A 531 12.94 -2.60 2.16
CA PRO A 531 12.74 -3.98 2.55
C PRO A 531 11.31 -4.22 3.06
N PHE A 532 10.78 -5.39 2.68
CA PHE A 532 9.57 -5.93 3.25
C PHE A 532 9.94 -6.99 4.29
N PHE A 533 9.54 -6.80 5.53
CA PHE A 533 9.69 -7.77 6.59
C PHE A 533 8.48 -8.72 6.61
N GLY A 534 8.73 -10.03 6.55
CA GLY A 534 7.67 -11.05 6.51
C GLY A 534 6.92 -11.22 7.84
N ASP A 535 7.30 -10.44 8.85
CA ASP A 535 6.89 -10.58 10.25
C ASP A 535 7.38 -11.89 10.87
N HIS A 536 6.85 -12.26 12.02
CA HIS A 536 7.30 -13.45 12.73
C HIS A 536 6.70 -14.70 12.10
N VAL A 537 7.54 -15.68 11.76
CA VAL A 537 7.10 -16.94 11.15
C VAL A 537 6.03 -17.68 11.98
N GLU A 538 6.00 -17.46 13.28
CA GLU A 538 5.00 -18.01 14.19
C GLU A 538 3.58 -17.46 13.97
N LEU A 539 3.42 -16.37 13.23
CA LEU A 539 2.12 -15.78 12.90
C LEU A 539 1.53 -16.33 11.61
N SER A 540 2.36 -16.81 10.70
CA SER A 540 1.92 -17.36 9.44
C SER A 540 1.48 -18.82 9.56
N ASP A 541 0.86 -19.34 8.50
CA ASP A 541 0.36 -20.71 8.43
C ASP A 541 1.52 -21.72 8.53
N GLY A 542 1.38 -22.73 9.37
CA GLY A 542 2.41 -23.74 9.60
C GLY A 542 3.53 -23.32 10.56
N ALA A 543 3.79 -22.05 10.77
CA ALA A 543 4.71 -21.46 11.77
C ALA A 543 6.15 -22.03 11.82
N ASN A 544 6.60 -22.79 10.82
CA ASN A 544 7.86 -23.54 10.87
C ASN A 544 8.78 -23.30 9.69
N ASP A 545 8.30 -22.73 8.59
CA ASP A 545 9.13 -22.44 7.43
C ASP A 545 8.99 -21.00 6.96
N PHE A 546 10.05 -20.50 6.37
CA PHE A 546 10.10 -19.15 5.83
C PHE A 546 9.85 -19.12 4.31
N ALA A 547 9.31 -20.20 3.72
CA ALA A 547 9.18 -20.32 2.26
C ALA A 547 8.41 -19.17 1.64
N SER A 548 7.31 -18.72 2.27
CA SER A 548 6.54 -17.56 1.78
C SER A 548 7.35 -16.28 1.85
N THR A 549 8.00 -15.98 2.97
CA THR A 549 8.81 -14.77 3.13
C THR A 549 10.02 -14.76 2.18
N VAL A 550 10.76 -15.88 2.10
CA VAL A 550 11.91 -16.01 1.20
C VAL A 550 11.46 -15.93 -0.26
N GLY A 551 10.38 -16.63 -0.62
CA GLY A 551 9.86 -16.69 -1.99
C GLY A 551 9.35 -15.37 -2.55
N VAL A 552 8.92 -14.45 -1.68
CA VAL A 552 8.53 -13.08 -2.11
C VAL A 552 9.65 -12.05 -1.91
N GLY A 553 10.85 -12.49 -1.51
CA GLY A 553 11.98 -11.59 -1.22
C GLY A 553 11.71 -10.69 -0.01
N GLY A 554 11.17 -11.27 1.06
CA GLY A 554 11.01 -10.60 2.34
C GLY A 554 12.20 -10.86 3.27
N VAL A 555 12.40 -9.96 4.23
CA VAL A 555 13.29 -10.15 5.39
C VAL A 555 12.63 -11.15 6.33
N VAL A 556 13.39 -12.14 6.79
CA VAL A 556 12.89 -13.19 7.67
C VAL A 556 12.98 -12.80 9.14
N GLY A 557 12.02 -13.25 9.94
CA GLY A 557 12.03 -13.03 11.37
C GLY A 557 11.27 -14.06 12.17
N THR A 558 11.54 -14.08 13.48
CA THR A 558 10.91 -14.98 14.44
C THR A 558 10.84 -14.32 15.81
N GLN A 559 9.89 -14.76 16.60
CA GLN A 559 9.74 -14.41 18.02
C GLN A 559 9.98 -15.63 18.91
N PHE A 560 10.93 -16.49 18.55
CA PHE A 560 11.19 -17.69 19.36
C PHE A 560 11.50 -17.34 20.82
N VAL A 561 11.12 -18.24 21.72
CA VAL A 561 11.49 -18.22 23.13
C VAL A 561 12.29 -19.47 23.49
N ILE A 562 13.22 -19.33 24.41
CA ILE A 562 13.93 -20.47 24.99
C ILE A 562 12.97 -21.17 25.97
N PRO A 563 12.66 -22.45 25.78
CA PRO A 563 11.61 -23.13 26.56
C PRO A 563 11.84 -23.19 28.07
N SER A 564 13.10 -23.15 28.50
CA SER A 564 13.45 -23.12 29.92
C SER A 564 13.24 -21.76 30.60
N LEU A 565 13.02 -20.69 29.82
CA LEU A 565 12.87 -19.33 30.31
C LEU A 565 11.40 -18.88 30.36
N VAL A 566 10.44 -19.76 30.05
CA VAL A 566 9.01 -19.49 30.08
C VAL A 566 8.25 -20.47 30.94
N GLU A 567 7.21 -19.99 31.63
CA GLU A 567 6.37 -20.82 32.49
C GLU A 567 5.40 -21.70 31.72
N LYS A 568 4.95 -21.22 30.57
CA LYS A 568 3.93 -21.88 29.72
C LYS A 568 4.46 -22.10 28.32
N ARG A 569 4.18 -23.28 27.78
CA ARG A 569 4.47 -23.62 26.39
C ARG A 569 3.63 -22.79 25.43
N SER A 570 4.22 -22.42 24.31
CA SER A 570 3.60 -21.61 23.27
C SER A 570 4.04 -22.05 21.86
N LYS A 571 3.40 -21.49 20.85
CA LYS A 571 3.84 -21.66 19.47
C LYS A 571 5.21 -21.03 19.17
N SER A 572 5.72 -20.21 20.07
CA SER A 572 7.05 -19.58 19.94
C SER A 572 8.17 -20.42 20.57
N ASP A 573 7.88 -21.55 21.25
CA ASP A 573 8.90 -22.39 21.85
C ASP A 573 9.91 -22.88 20.80
N LEU A 574 11.20 -22.62 21.03
CA LEU A 574 12.27 -23.10 20.18
C LEU A 574 12.64 -24.55 20.58
N THR A 575 11.94 -25.51 20.00
CA THR A 575 12.30 -26.93 20.12
C THR A 575 13.52 -27.27 19.27
N LEU A 576 14.23 -28.36 19.57
CA LEU A 576 15.38 -28.83 18.77
C LEU A 576 15.02 -29.04 17.27
N ALA A 577 13.81 -29.54 17.02
CA ALA A 577 13.35 -29.73 15.64
C ALA A 577 13.14 -28.39 14.91
N ARG A 578 12.52 -27.43 15.59
CA ARG A 578 12.30 -26.06 15.04
C ARG A 578 13.62 -25.33 14.86
N GLU A 579 14.54 -25.46 15.80
CA GLU A 579 15.85 -24.84 15.71
C GLU A 579 16.61 -25.29 14.46
N LYS A 580 16.63 -26.61 14.15
CA LYS A 580 17.22 -27.15 12.90
C LYS A 580 16.53 -26.61 11.64
N GLN A 581 15.20 -26.44 11.70
CA GLN A 581 14.44 -25.82 10.59
C GLN A 581 14.85 -24.36 10.40
N PHE A 582 14.92 -23.59 11.48
CA PHE A 582 15.33 -22.18 11.43
C PHE A 582 16.77 -22.03 10.94
N GLU A 583 17.69 -22.86 11.40
CA GLU A 583 19.07 -22.88 10.94
C GLU A 583 19.17 -23.09 9.42
N LYS A 584 18.44 -24.08 8.88
CA LYS A 584 18.36 -24.33 7.43
C LYS A 584 17.84 -23.12 6.67
N TRP A 585 16.70 -22.53 7.08
CA TRP A 585 16.08 -21.44 6.35
C TRP A 585 16.87 -20.13 6.47
N LEU A 586 17.46 -19.85 7.61
CA LEU A 586 18.32 -18.68 7.83
C LEU A 586 19.61 -18.78 7.02
N LEU A 587 20.16 -20.00 6.84
CA LEU A 587 21.27 -20.22 5.90
C LEU A 587 20.86 -19.90 4.46
N ILE A 588 19.74 -20.47 3.97
CA ILE A 588 19.20 -20.18 2.63
C ILE A 588 18.98 -18.68 2.46
N TYR A 589 18.36 -18.00 3.45
CA TYR A 589 18.13 -16.58 3.41
C TYR A 589 19.42 -15.78 3.25
N ARG A 590 20.45 -16.07 4.04
CA ARG A 590 21.76 -15.38 3.98
C ARG A 590 22.49 -15.63 2.65
N GLU A 591 22.44 -16.85 2.14
CA GLU A 591 23.09 -17.21 0.88
C GLU A 591 22.40 -16.57 -0.34
N LYS A 592 21.09 -16.64 -0.38
CA LYS A 592 20.30 -16.12 -1.53
C LYS A 592 20.02 -14.63 -1.41
N MET A 593 19.76 -14.12 -0.21
CA MET A 593 19.45 -12.71 0.07
C MET A 593 18.47 -12.11 -0.96
N LEU A 594 17.35 -12.80 -1.19
CA LEU A 594 16.36 -12.44 -2.21
C LEU A 594 15.63 -11.14 -1.87
N SER A 595 15.69 -10.70 -0.62
CA SER A 595 15.19 -9.39 -0.17
C SER A 595 15.88 -8.20 -0.86
N ARG A 596 17.07 -8.41 -1.45
CA ARG A 596 17.80 -7.42 -2.25
C ARG A 596 17.61 -7.60 -3.76
N GLY A 597 16.70 -8.47 -4.17
CA GLY A 597 16.39 -8.71 -5.58
C GLY A 597 15.23 -7.85 -6.06
N GLN A 598 15.10 -7.73 -7.37
CA GLN A 598 13.96 -7.07 -8.02
C GLN A 598 12.77 -8.00 -8.06
N TYR A 599 11.65 -7.60 -7.48
CA TYR A 599 10.40 -8.35 -7.52
C TYR A 599 9.65 -8.09 -8.83
N LEU A 600 9.34 -9.14 -9.58
CA LEU A 600 8.68 -9.07 -10.89
C LEU A 600 7.18 -9.42 -10.77
N GLY A 601 6.45 -8.65 -9.99
CA GLY A 601 5.05 -8.90 -9.62
C GLY A 601 4.06 -8.91 -10.81
N GLN A 602 4.46 -8.35 -11.95
CA GLN A 602 3.65 -8.32 -13.17
C GLN A 602 3.66 -9.63 -13.99
N LEU A 603 4.48 -10.61 -13.63
CA LEU A 603 4.62 -11.84 -14.43
C LEU A 603 3.50 -12.86 -14.20
N TYR A 604 2.89 -12.84 -13.02
CA TYR A 604 1.83 -13.79 -12.65
C TYR A 604 0.72 -13.09 -11.87
N ASP A 605 -0.52 -13.51 -12.12
CA ASP A 605 -1.72 -12.90 -11.58
C ASP A 605 -2.21 -13.68 -10.36
N ILE A 606 -2.37 -13.00 -9.23
CA ILE A 606 -3.12 -13.57 -8.12
C ILE A 606 -4.56 -13.80 -8.56
N GLY A 607 -5.04 -15.02 -8.36
CA GLY A 607 -6.40 -15.44 -8.61
C GLY A 607 -6.64 -16.15 -9.94
N PHE A 608 -5.81 -15.91 -10.96
CA PHE A 608 -5.99 -16.51 -12.28
C PHE A 608 -4.83 -17.38 -12.76
N ASP A 609 -3.63 -17.19 -12.23
CA ASP A 609 -2.53 -18.13 -12.45
C ASP A 609 -2.48 -19.20 -11.35
N ALA A 610 -2.20 -20.43 -11.71
CA ALA A 610 -2.05 -21.58 -10.82
C ALA A 610 -0.85 -22.44 -11.25
N PRO A 611 -0.01 -22.86 -10.27
CA PRO A 611 -0.05 -22.51 -8.84
C PRO A 611 0.24 -21.01 -8.61
N GLU A 612 -0.12 -20.46 -7.44
CA GLU A 612 0.27 -19.09 -7.06
C GLU A 612 1.77 -18.93 -7.19
N THR A 613 2.23 -17.90 -7.93
CA THR A 613 3.62 -17.76 -8.30
C THR A 613 4.15 -16.35 -8.04
N HIS A 614 5.36 -16.29 -7.47
CA HIS A 614 6.11 -15.04 -7.26
C HIS A 614 7.51 -15.17 -7.87
N VAL A 615 8.02 -14.06 -8.40
CA VAL A 615 9.31 -14.08 -9.12
C VAL A 615 10.20 -12.95 -8.66
N ILE A 616 11.47 -13.27 -8.45
CA ILE A 616 12.52 -12.30 -8.12
C ILE A 616 13.66 -12.46 -9.11
N ARG A 617 14.13 -11.34 -9.65
CA ARG A 617 15.37 -11.27 -10.39
C ARG A 617 16.48 -10.78 -9.48
N LYS A 618 17.59 -11.50 -9.42
CA LYS A 618 18.78 -11.06 -8.70
C LYS A 618 20.02 -11.42 -9.50
N ASN A 619 20.86 -10.44 -9.76
CA ASN A 619 21.97 -10.57 -10.67
C ASN A 619 21.46 -11.05 -12.06
N GLN A 620 21.94 -12.19 -12.56
CA GLN A 620 21.46 -12.76 -13.81
C GLN A 620 20.47 -13.94 -13.62
N ALA A 621 20.19 -14.32 -12.37
CA ALA A 621 19.32 -15.43 -12.04
C ALA A 621 17.88 -14.99 -11.82
N MET A 622 16.95 -15.89 -12.16
CA MET A 622 15.54 -15.77 -11.86
C MET A 622 15.18 -16.77 -10.75
N TYR A 623 14.47 -16.29 -9.73
CA TYR A 623 14.01 -17.09 -8.60
C TYR A 623 12.49 -17.15 -8.64
N TYR A 624 11.96 -18.36 -8.80
CA TYR A 624 10.52 -18.64 -8.86
C TYR A 624 10.08 -19.31 -7.57
N ALA A 625 9.00 -18.81 -6.98
CA ALA A 625 8.36 -19.39 -5.81
C ALA A 625 6.92 -19.77 -6.15
N PHE A 626 6.65 -21.07 -6.18
CA PHE A 626 5.33 -21.65 -6.46
C PHE A 626 4.70 -22.13 -5.17
N PHE A 627 3.42 -21.83 -4.97
CA PHE A 627 2.66 -22.20 -3.78
C PHE A 627 1.34 -22.87 -4.17
N ALA A 628 1.11 -24.05 -3.64
CA ALA A 628 -0.14 -24.80 -3.73
C ALA A 628 -0.20 -25.80 -2.58
N LYS A 629 -1.39 -26.14 -2.09
CA LYS A 629 -1.53 -27.19 -1.08
C LYS A 629 -0.92 -28.51 -1.58
N GLN A 630 -1.23 -28.88 -2.82
CA GLN A 630 -0.63 -29.96 -3.58
C GLN A 630 -0.63 -29.56 -5.06
N TRP A 631 0.43 -29.89 -5.77
CA TRP A 631 0.55 -29.65 -7.21
C TRP A 631 1.18 -30.83 -7.91
N LYS A 632 0.55 -31.26 -9.00
CA LYS A 632 1.10 -32.27 -9.92
C LYS A 632 0.78 -31.83 -11.34
N GLY A 633 1.78 -31.37 -12.07
CA GLY A 633 1.61 -30.86 -13.41
C GLY A 633 2.78 -30.02 -13.85
N SER A 634 2.61 -29.30 -14.95
CA SER A 634 3.61 -28.37 -15.43
C SER A 634 3.48 -27.02 -14.74
N VAL A 635 4.61 -26.40 -14.37
CA VAL A 635 4.70 -24.99 -14.02
C VAL A 635 5.31 -24.21 -15.18
N GLU A 636 4.85 -22.99 -15.38
CA GLU A 636 5.36 -22.10 -16.41
C GLU A 636 6.42 -21.17 -15.80
N LEU A 637 7.55 -20.96 -16.48
CA LEU A 637 8.63 -20.04 -16.11
C LEU A 637 8.61 -18.86 -17.08
N ARG A 638 8.01 -17.76 -16.70
CA ARG A 638 7.85 -16.53 -17.50
C ARG A 638 8.97 -15.53 -17.23
N GLY A 639 9.28 -14.70 -18.24
CA GLY A 639 10.23 -13.59 -18.11
C GLY A 639 11.69 -13.98 -18.27
N LEU A 640 11.96 -15.14 -18.82
CA LEU A 640 13.30 -15.57 -19.25
C LEU A 640 13.69 -14.88 -20.56
N ASP A 641 14.99 -14.67 -20.78
CA ASP A 641 15.51 -14.28 -22.09
C ASP A 641 15.55 -15.49 -23.03
N ASP A 642 15.76 -15.25 -24.32
CA ASP A 642 15.87 -16.34 -25.33
C ASP A 642 17.26 -17.02 -25.26
N ARG A 643 17.44 -17.90 -24.26
CA ARG A 643 18.65 -18.68 -24.00
C ARG A 643 18.36 -19.88 -23.10
N ASN A 644 19.39 -20.73 -22.89
CA ASN A 644 19.28 -21.89 -22.00
C ASN A 644 19.54 -21.49 -20.52
N TYR A 645 18.87 -22.22 -19.62
CA TYR A 645 18.96 -22.03 -18.16
C TYR A 645 19.05 -23.40 -17.47
N SER A 646 19.89 -23.48 -16.45
CA SER A 646 19.87 -24.57 -15.47
C SER A 646 18.83 -24.28 -14.40
N VAL A 647 18.10 -25.29 -13.95
CA VAL A 647 17.04 -25.18 -12.94
C VAL A 647 17.40 -26.03 -11.72
N VAL A 648 17.41 -25.40 -10.55
CA VAL A 648 17.71 -26.05 -9.27
C VAL A 648 16.64 -25.70 -8.24
N ASN A 649 16.12 -26.69 -7.50
CA ASN A 649 15.38 -26.43 -6.29
C ASN A 649 16.38 -26.00 -5.20
N TYR A 650 16.44 -24.71 -4.87
CA TYR A 650 17.48 -24.19 -3.97
C TYR A 650 17.25 -24.52 -2.48
N VAL A 651 16.08 -25.07 -2.11
CA VAL A 651 15.83 -25.56 -0.75
C VAL A 651 16.42 -26.95 -0.52
N THR A 652 16.45 -27.77 -1.56
CA THR A 652 16.92 -29.17 -1.51
C THR A 652 18.26 -29.40 -2.21
N GLY A 653 18.71 -28.44 -3.02
CA GLY A 653 19.88 -28.58 -3.89
C GLY A 653 19.65 -29.48 -5.12
N LYS A 654 18.43 -29.99 -5.35
CA LYS A 654 18.12 -30.92 -6.44
C LYS A 654 18.08 -30.19 -7.78
N SER A 655 18.88 -30.64 -8.74
CA SER A 655 18.78 -30.22 -10.14
C SER A 655 17.50 -30.76 -10.77
N LEU A 656 16.81 -29.92 -11.53
CA LEU A 656 15.61 -30.26 -12.32
C LEU A 656 15.87 -30.20 -13.83
N GLY A 657 17.13 -30.08 -14.23
CA GLY A 657 17.55 -30.11 -15.65
C GLY A 657 17.71 -28.69 -16.22
N THR A 658 17.55 -28.61 -17.56
CA THR A 658 17.73 -27.39 -18.35
C THR A 658 16.41 -27.01 -19.03
N VAL A 659 16.15 -25.71 -19.15
CA VAL A 659 15.00 -25.14 -19.87
C VAL A 659 15.48 -24.07 -20.84
N SER A 660 14.68 -23.74 -21.85
CA SER A 660 14.97 -22.68 -22.82
C SER A 660 13.88 -21.58 -22.72
N GLY A 661 14.31 -20.30 -22.67
CA GLY A 661 13.41 -19.15 -22.71
C GLY A 661 12.78 -18.90 -24.10
N PRO A 662 11.94 -17.88 -24.24
CA PRO A 662 11.57 -16.86 -23.23
C PRO A 662 10.54 -17.33 -22.20
N THR A 663 9.79 -18.39 -22.47
CA THR A 663 8.83 -19.03 -21.57
C THR A 663 9.08 -20.53 -21.61
N ALA A 664 9.22 -21.14 -20.45
CA ALA A 664 9.49 -22.57 -20.34
C ALA A 664 8.44 -23.29 -19.49
N HIS A 665 8.22 -24.56 -19.77
CA HIS A 665 7.32 -25.42 -19.02
C HIS A 665 8.12 -26.54 -18.35
N LEU A 666 7.96 -26.69 -17.04
CA LEU A 666 8.67 -27.66 -16.23
C LEU A 666 7.68 -28.58 -15.52
N PRO A 667 7.69 -29.92 -15.82
CA PRO A 667 6.85 -30.86 -15.06
C PRO A 667 7.39 -31.03 -13.65
N VAL A 668 6.50 -30.83 -12.65
CA VAL A 668 6.85 -30.90 -11.22
C VAL A 668 5.74 -31.51 -10.39
N GLU A 669 6.13 -32.03 -9.23
CA GLU A 669 5.21 -32.46 -8.18
C GLU A 669 5.73 -31.96 -6.83
N PHE A 670 4.86 -31.26 -6.05
CA PHE A 670 5.23 -30.73 -4.76
C PHE A 670 4.02 -30.52 -3.85
N ASP A 671 4.28 -30.50 -2.54
CA ASP A 671 3.33 -30.15 -1.49
C ASP A 671 3.77 -28.82 -0.85
N GLY A 672 2.84 -27.91 -0.64
CA GLY A 672 3.05 -26.60 0.00
C GLY A 672 3.78 -25.60 -0.90
N HIS A 673 5.05 -25.84 -1.22
CA HIS A 673 5.86 -24.91 -2.02
C HIS A 673 6.94 -25.59 -2.86
N LEU A 674 7.34 -24.90 -3.95
CA LEU A 674 8.49 -25.24 -4.76
C LEU A 674 9.29 -23.94 -5.05
N LEU A 675 10.54 -23.88 -4.62
CA LEU A 675 11.39 -22.71 -4.75
C LEU A 675 12.55 -23.01 -5.70
N LEU A 676 12.56 -22.34 -6.85
CA LEU A 676 13.51 -22.61 -7.93
C LEU A 676 14.46 -21.44 -8.18
N GLU A 677 15.72 -21.77 -8.37
CA GLU A 677 16.74 -20.90 -8.93
C GLU A 677 16.98 -21.32 -10.39
N VAL A 678 16.87 -20.34 -11.29
CA VAL A 678 16.98 -20.51 -12.75
C VAL A 678 18.11 -19.62 -13.22
N GLN A 679 19.25 -20.25 -13.52
CA GLN A 679 20.48 -19.56 -13.88
C GLN A 679 20.79 -19.73 -15.37
N PRO A 680 21.19 -18.64 -16.08
CA PRO A 680 21.61 -18.74 -17.47
C PRO A 680 22.87 -19.62 -17.59
N GLN A 681 22.94 -20.41 -18.69
CA GLN A 681 24.09 -21.22 -19.06
C GLN A 681 25.05 -20.46 -19.97
#